data_f2be0600f2b108a955055685794c3478
#
_entry.id   f2be0600f2b108a955055685794c3478
#
_cell.length_a   1.000
_cell.length_b   1.000
_cell.length_c   1.000
_cell.angle_alpha   90.00
_cell.angle_beta   90.00
_cell.angle_gamma   90.00
#
_symmetry.space_group_name_H-M   'P 1'
#
loop_
_entity.id
_entity.type
_entity.pdbx_description
1 polymer ?
#
loop_
_entity_poly.entity_id
_entity_poly.type
_entity_poly.pdbx_seq_one_letter_code
_entity_poly.pdbx_strand_id
1 'polypeptide(L)'
;MAIKIALAGNPNCGKTTLFNALTGSNQFVGNWPGVTVEKKEGRLRKHDDVIVTDLPGIYSLSPYTLEEVVSRNYLITERPDAILNLIDGTNLERNLYLTTQLTELGIPVVVAVNMMDVVRKNGDKINFSELSRQLGCKVCEISALKGEGIMEAAEAAIDAARNGKTIPMHTFSGPVEHAIAHVEEAALHNLPESQQRWYAIKIFERDSKVLEQLKVPADTMKHIEADIKAAEDELGDDAESIITNERYVYIAEVIKACYKKKSAGKLSVSDKIDRVVTNRWLGLPIFAVVMFLVYYISMVTVGSMATDWANDGVFGDGWHLFGIGSKDYEAVAEDYTNATEAVGAFVEDVDLDTESEEFDAAAVLEQLKAYTPEAETATTLVEDEETLAQTEMTVYYSAIPKDADEETTIPMTYQDAVAYLEKNGFEAPDPADYGVWVPGIPVLIESGLDQIGCADWLKGLILDGIVAGVGAVLGFVPQMLVLFLLLAFLEACGYMARIAFVLDRVFRKFGLSGKSFIPMLIGSGCGVPGIMASRTIENERDRRMTIMTTTFIPCGAKMPFIAMVAGALFGGSAWVSTSAYFIGVAAIIISGIMLKKSKMFAGDPAPFVMELPAYHWPTLGNVLRSMWERGWSFIKKAGTIILLSTIFVWFTTYFGWVDGAFQMLSEEQINSSILARIGNLIAWIFAPLGWGNWQAAVASITGLIAKENIVGTMGILYRAGEGTVYSHLAAAFTGIAGYSFLVFNLLCAPCFAAIGAMKREMNSPRWTWFAVGYQCGFAYVISLIVYQLGMLFQGQANVPGAIAAFILLAALIYLLVRKNPYEKSVQGTQKASV
;
A
#
# COMPACT_ATOMS: atom_id res chain seq x y z
N MET A 1 29.78 -6.04 37.42
CA MET A 1 29.00 -6.40 36.19
C MET A 1 28.06 -5.22 35.87
N ALA A 2 27.87 -4.90 34.62
CA ALA A 2 26.91 -3.87 34.26
C ALA A 2 25.48 -4.37 34.56
N ILE A 3 24.68 -3.54 35.18
CA ILE A 3 23.27 -3.84 35.47
C ILE A 3 22.47 -3.77 34.15
N LYS A 4 21.73 -4.83 33.83
CA LYS A 4 20.87 -4.87 32.63
C LYS A 4 19.41 -4.65 33.03
N ILE A 5 18.79 -3.61 32.52
CA ILE A 5 17.37 -3.29 32.72
C ILE A 5 16.62 -3.48 31.42
N ALA A 6 15.59 -4.31 31.41
CA ALA A 6 14.67 -4.43 30.27
C ALA A 6 13.55 -3.40 30.36
N LEU A 7 13.34 -2.62 29.32
CA LEU A 7 12.18 -1.73 29.20
C LEU A 7 11.04 -2.48 28.48
N ALA A 8 10.02 -2.87 29.21
CA ALA A 8 8.85 -3.56 28.71
C ALA A 8 7.60 -2.65 28.73
N GLY A 9 6.58 -2.99 27.97
CA GLY A 9 5.30 -2.29 27.98
C GLY A 9 4.51 -2.48 26.69
N ASN A 10 3.24 -2.13 26.74
CA ASN A 10 2.33 -2.24 25.62
C ASN A 10 2.73 -1.31 24.46
N PRO A 11 2.33 -1.61 23.23
CA PRO A 11 2.40 -0.65 22.15
C PRO A 11 1.72 0.69 22.52
N ASN A 12 2.31 1.80 22.10
CA ASN A 12 1.80 3.17 22.32
C ASN A 12 1.78 3.68 23.78
N CYS A 13 2.31 2.96 24.75
CA CYS A 13 2.42 3.45 26.14
C CYS A 13 3.50 4.54 26.33
N GLY A 14 4.25 4.91 25.28
CA GLY A 14 5.31 5.92 25.31
C GLY A 14 6.72 5.38 25.56
N LYS A 15 6.94 4.08 25.32
CA LYS A 15 8.19 3.37 25.59
C LYS A 15 9.40 3.98 24.89
N THR A 16 9.31 4.25 23.57
CA THR A 16 10.38 4.87 22.80
C THR A 16 10.72 6.29 23.31
N THR A 17 9.70 7.05 23.72
CA THR A 17 9.90 8.38 24.33
C THR A 17 10.69 8.27 25.63
N LEU A 18 10.31 7.32 26.50
CA LEU A 18 11.01 7.05 27.76
C LEU A 18 12.44 6.58 27.49
N PHE A 19 12.65 5.63 26.59
CA PHE A 19 13.98 5.12 26.24
C PHE A 19 14.93 6.24 25.76
N ASN A 20 14.44 7.11 24.86
CA ASN A 20 15.21 8.25 24.38
C ASN A 20 15.53 9.26 25.49
N ALA A 21 14.63 9.47 26.43
CA ALA A 21 14.84 10.35 27.56
C ALA A 21 15.88 9.78 28.55
N LEU A 22 15.88 8.46 28.77
CA LEU A 22 16.80 7.75 29.66
C LEU A 22 18.23 7.65 29.08
N THR A 23 18.36 7.35 27.77
CA THR A 23 19.66 7.01 27.13
C THR A 23 20.28 8.18 26.34
N GLY A 24 19.48 9.10 25.85
CA GLY A 24 19.94 10.25 25.02
C GLY A 24 20.54 9.79 23.70
N SER A 25 21.74 10.30 23.36
CA SER A 25 22.46 9.95 22.12
C SER A 25 23.28 8.66 22.21
N ASN A 26 23.40 8.06 23.38
CA ASN A 26 24.22 6.86 23.61
C ASN A 26 23.42 5.58 23.35
N GLN A 27 23.01 5.38 22.10
CA GLN A 27 22.16 4.27 21.70
C GLN A 27 22.87 3.41 20.66
N PHE A 28 22.69 2.09 20.77
CA PHE A 28 23.05 1.13 19.75
C PHE A 28 21.76 0.57 19.14
N VAL A 29 21.64 0.62 17.82
CA VAL A 29 20.49 0.12 17.07
C VAL A 29 20.95 -1.02 16.16
N GLY A 30 20.32 -2.16 16.26
CA GLY A 30 20.59 -3.35 15.46
C GLY A 30 19.31 -4.16 15.28
N ASN A 31 19.42 -5.40 14.85
CA ASN A 31 18.31 -6.34 14.82
C ASN A 31 18.51 -7.44 15.87
N TRP A 32 17.41 -7.97 16.38
CA TRP A 32 17.46 -9.16 17.22
C TRP A 32 18.01 -10.35 16.42
N PRO A 33 18.82 -11.24 17.02
CA PRO A 33 19.41 -12.36 16.31
C PRO A 33 18.35 -13.24 15.62
N GLY A 34 18.52 -13.46 14.31
CA GLY A 34 17.67 -14.35 13.52
C GLY A 34 16.31 -13.80 13.10
N VAL A 35 15.99 -12.54 13.45
CA VAL A 35 14.71 -11.90 13.11
C VAL A 35 14.91 -10.46 12.63
N THR A 36 13.88 -9.90 11.98
CA THR A 36 13.88 -8.53 11.43
C THR A 36 13.40 -7.48 12.42
N VAL A 37 13.22 -7.84 13.67
CA VAL A 37 12.76 -6.94 14.74
C VAL A 37 13.94 -6.10 15.23
N GLU A 38 13.74 -4.79 15.33
CA GLU A 38 14.76 -3.83 15.74
C GLU A 38 15.10 -4.00 17.23
N LYS A 39 16.40 -4.06 17.56
CA LYS A 39 16.92 -4.08 18.92
C LYS A 39 17.56 -2.74 19.24
N LYS A 40 17.16 -2.12 20.33
CA LYS A 40 17.73 -0.87 20.85
C LYS A 40 18.31 -1.09 22.22
N GLU A 41 19.58 -0.76 22.39
CA GLU A 41 20.26 -0.76 23.68
C GLU A 41 20.92 0.60 23.90
N GLY A 42 20.97 1.06 25.15
CA GLY A 42 21.61 2.32 25.48
C GLY A 42 22.09 2.35 26.92
N ARG A 43 23.10 3.16 27.21
CA ARG A 43 23.55 3.42 28.58
C ARG A 43 22.66 4.47 29.24
N LEU A 44 22.30 4.22 30.48
CA LEU A 44 21.52 5.14 31.28
C LEU A 44 22.30 6.44 31.54
N ARG A 45 21.70 7.59 31.36
CA ARG A 45 22.28 8.88 31.71
C ARG A 45 22.64 8.90 33.20
N LYS A 46 23.82 9.40 33.56
CA LYS A 46 24.40 9.46 34.91
C LYS A 46 24.80 8.10 35.53
N HIS A 47 24.60 6.98 34.86
CA HIS A 47 24.94 5.64 35.32
C HIS A 47 25.53 4.84 34.14
N ASP A 48 26.83 4.98 33.91
CA ASP A 48 27.51 4.30 32.79
C ASP A 48 27.62 2.78 32.96
N ASP A 49 27.38 2.29 34.16
CA ASP A 49 27.35 0.88 34.55
C ASP A 49 25.97 0.20 34.32
N VAL A 50 24.95 0.97 33.83
CA VAL A 50 23.60 0.48 33.60
C VAL A 50 23.26 0.50 32.12
N ILE A 51 22.87 -0.65 31.60
CA ILE A 51 22.41 -0.85 30.19
C ILE A 51 20.91 -1.01 30.20
N VAL A 52 20.21 -0.20 29.40
CA VAL A 52 18.78 -0.31 29.18
C VAL A 52 18.55 -0.92 27.79
N THR A 53 17.79 -2.01 27.73
CA THR A 53 17.37 -2.67 26.48
C THR A 53 15.89 -2.39 26.22
N ASP A 54 15.56 -1.76 25.09
CA ASP A 54 14.18 -1.52 24.67
C ASP A 54 13.60 -2.77 24.03
N LEU A 55 12.64 -3.41 24.69
CA LEU A 55 11.92 -4.56 24.13
C LEU A 55 10.85 -4.09 23.15
N PRO A 56 10.49 -4.88 22.14
CA PRO A 56 9.31 -4.61 21.32
C PRO A 56 8.05 -4.39 22.15
N GLY A 57 7.14 -3.56 21.65
CA GLY A 57 5.84 -3.36 22.31
C GLY A 57 4.98 -4.61 22.19
N ILE A 58 4.57 -5.18 23.32
CA ILE A 58 3.82 -6.43 23.39
C ILE A 58 2.61 -6.30 24.29
N TYR A 59 1.58 -7.09 24.04
CA TYR A 59 0.39 -7.16 24.88
C TYR A 59 0.43 -8.34 25.84
N SER A 60 1.13 -9.41 25.47
CA SER A 60 1.32 -10.59 26.28
C SER A 60 2.68 -11.25 26.02
N LEU A 61 3.05 -12.21 26.86
CA LEU A 61 4.20 -13.10 26.65
C LEU A 61 3.81 -14.38 25.89
N SER A 62 2.65 -14.41 25.24
CA SER A 62 2.22 -15.52 24.41
C SER A 62 2.91 -15.48 23.03
N PRO A 63 3.21 -16.63 22.39
CA PRO A 63 4.05 -16.69 21.18
C PRO A 63 3.27 -16.42 19.89
N TYR A 64 2.35 -15.46 19.87
CA TYR A 64 1.51 -15.19 18.69
C TYR A 64 2.16 -14.28 17.66
N THR A 65 2.98 -13.32 18.10
CA THR A 65 3.70 -12.39 17.22
C THR A 65 5.22 -12.58 17.33
N LEU A 66 5.97 -12.13 16.32
CA LEU A 66 7.44 -12.17 16.36
C LEU A 66 7.99 -11.30 17.49
N GLU A 67 7.37 -10.16 17.73
CA GLU A 67 7.71 -9.21 18.79
C GLU A 67 7.53 -9.85 20.17
N GLU A 68 6.43 -10.59 20.40
CA GLU A 68 6.16 -11.32 21.63
C GLU A 68 7.14 -12.47 21.83
N VAL A 69 7.46 -13.22 20.75
CA VAL A 69 8.46 -14.29 20.80
C VAL A 69 9.84 -13.74 21.17
N VAL A 70 10.26 -12.62 20.57
CA VAL A 70 11.55 -11.97 20.84
C VAL A 70 11.62 -11.49 22.29
N SER A 71 10.61 -10.74 22.74
CA SER A 71 10.56 -10.21 24.10
C SER A 71 10.54 -11.32 25.14
N ARG A 72 9.73 -12.35 24.92
CA ARG A 72 9.67 -13.53 25.77
C ARG A 72 11.02 -14.27 25.85
N ASN A 73 11.63 -14.55 24.71
CA ASN A 73 12.92 -15.26 24.68
C ASN A 73 14.00 -14.46 25.40
N TYR A 74 14.05 -13.14 25.22
CA TYR A 74 15.00 -12.30 25.93
C TYR A 74 14.81 -12.36 27.45
N LEU A 75 13.57 -12.20 27.91
CA LEU A 75 13.26 -12.22 29.35
C LEU A 75 13.57 -13.59 29.99
N ILE A 76 13.36 -14.69 29.28
CA ILE A 76 13.58 -16.05 29.80
C ILE A 76 15.06 -16.45 29.72
N THR A 77 15.74 -16.16 28.59
CA THR A 77 17.09 -16.65 28.30
C THR A 77 18.16 -15.69 28.81
N GLU A 78 18.04 -14.39 28.51
CA GLU A 78 19.05 -13.40 28.94
C GLU A 78 18.86 -12.95 30.41
N ARG A 79 17.64 -13.06 30.93
CA ARG A 79 17.24 -12.73 32.30
C ARG A 79 17.87 -11.43 32.79
N PRO A 80 17.33 -10.26 32.38
CA PRO A 80 17.81 -8.96 32.86
C PRO A 80 17.71 -8.86 34.39
N ASP A 81 18.53 -8.02 35.00
CA ASP A 81 18.57 -7.83 36.45
C ASP A 81 17.29 -7.17 37.01
N ALA A 82 16.59 -6.36 36.20
CA ALA A 82 15.27 -5.82 36.48
C ALA A 82 14.49 -5.54 35.21
N ILE A 83 13.15 -5.45 35.36
CA ILE A 83 12.23 -5.01 34.29
C ILE A 83 11.61 -3.69 34.72
N LEU A 84 11.76 -2.66 33.89
CA LEU A 84 11.00 -1.42 33.98
C LEU A 84 9.79 -1.54 33.04
N ASN A 85 8.62 -1.80 33.60
CA ASN A 85 7.40 -1.99 32.85
C ASN A 85 6.64 -0.67 32.73
N LEU A 86 6.49 -0.16 31.51
CA LEU A 86 5.78 1.07 31.22
C LEU A 86 4.32 0.79 30.88
N ILE A 87 3.41 1.40 31.66
CA ILE A 87 1.98 1.28 31.47
C ILE A 87 1.31 2.63 31.23
N ASP A 88 0.25 2.63 30.42
CA ASP A 88 -0.56 3.82 30.16
C ASP A 88 -1.57 4.04 31.28
N GLY A 89 -1.43 5.15 32.03
CA GLY A 89 -2.32 5.51 33.12
C GLY A 89 -3.76 5.83 32.70
N THR A 90 -3.99 6.10 31.42
CA THR A 90 -5.34 6.35 30.87
C THR A 90 -6.09 5.05 30.57
N ASN A 91 -5.34 3.91 30.44
CA ASN A 91 -5.89 2.59 30.09
C ASN A 91 -5.24 1.48 30.92
N LEU A 92 -5.34 1.57 32.22
CA LEU A 92 -4.69 0.66 33.17
C LEU A 92 -5.10 -0.80 32.98
N GLU A 93 -6.39 -1.08 32.82
CA GLU A 93 -6.94 -2.43 32.75
C GLU A 93 -6.20 -3.34 31.77
N ARG A 94 -5.99 -2.84 30.58
CA ARG A 94 -5.33 -3.60 29.52
C ARG A 94 -3.82 -3.70 29.72
N ASN A 95 -3.21 -2.64 30.22
CA ASN A 95 -1.76 -2.62 30.44
C ASN A 95 -1.35 -3.53 31.59
N LEU A 96 -2.20 -3.71 32.59
CA LEU A 96 -1.96 -4.59 33.71
C LEU A 96 -1.93 -6.07 33.32
N TYR A 97 -2.53 -6.48 32.20
CA TYR A 97 -2.47 -7.86 31.72
C TYR A 97 -1.04 -8.32 31.44
N LEU A 98 -0.23 -7.50 30.76
CA LEU A 98 1.20 -7.78 30.58
C LEU A 98 1.94 -7.72 31.93
N THR A 99 1.58 -6.76 32.80
CA THR A 99 2.20 -6.61 34.12
C THR A 99 2.06 -7.87 34.96
N THR A 100 0.88 -8.51 34.99
CA THR A 100 0.69 -9.78 35.72
C THR A 100 1.63 -10.86 35.22
N GLN A 101 1.81 -10.99 33.92
CA GLN A 101 2.72 -11.98 33.32
C GLN A 101 4.20 -11.68 33.62
N LEU A 102 4.59 -10.39 33.64
CA LEU A 102 5.95 -10.00 33.96
C LEU A 102 6.31 -10.27 35.45
N THR A 103 5.35 -10.07 36.36
CA THR A 103 5.57 -10.36 37.77
C THR A 103 5.72 -11.86 38.08
N GLU A 104 5.13 -12.72 37.24
CA GLU A 104 5.24 -14.19 37.32
C GLU A 104 6.63 -14.73 36.94
N LEU A 105 7.44 -13.96 36.17
CA LEU A 105 8.77 -14.41 35.70
C LEU A 105 9.83 -14.55 36.79
N GLY A 106 9.57 -14.04 38.00
CA GLY A 106 10.55 -14.03 39.10
C GLY A 106 11.75 -13.10 38.87
N ILE A 107 11.62 -12.12 37.96
CA ILE A 107 12.57 -11.01 37.75
C ILE A 107 12.04 -9.80 38.49
N PRO A 108 12.87 -8.98 39.19
CA PRO A 108 12.40 -7.76 39.81
C PRO A 108 11.72 -6.80 38.82
N VAL A 109 10.47 -6.40 39.13
CA VAL A 109 9.65 -5.51 38.26
C VAL A 109 9.42 -4.18 38.95
N VAL A 110 9.60 -3.08 38.20
CA VAL A 110 9.15 -1.74 38.59
C VAL A 110 8.15 -1.27 37.55
N VAL A 111 6.98 -0.80 37.97
CA VAL A 111 5.94 -0.29 37.09
C VAL A 111 6.03 1.24 37.04
N ALA A 112 6.16 1.77 35.84
CA ALA A 112 6.09 3.20 35.58
C ALA A 112 4.77 3.54 34.90
N VAL A 113 3.88 4.26 35.60
CA VAL A 113 2.60 4.72 35.08
C VAL A 113 2.80 6.01 34.32
N ASN A 114 2.69 5.96 33.01
CA ASN A 114 2.90 7.09 32.11
C ASN A 114 1.59 7.84 31.79
N MET A 115 1.70 8.95 31.09
CA MET A 115 0.58 9.83 30.73
C MET A 115 -0.16 10.45 31.93
N MET A 116 0.55 10.61 33.05
CA MET A 116 -0.05 11.19 34.27
C MET A 116 -0.51 12.64 34.10
N ASP A 117 0.07 13.39 33.19
CA ASP A 117 -0.42 14.70 32.76
C ASP A 117 -1.83 14.63 32.17
N VAL A 118 -2.14 13.60 31.38
CA VAL A 118 -3.48 13.37 30.83
C VAL A 118 -4.45 12.88 31.89
N VAL A 119 -4.04 11.93 32.74
CA VAL A 119 -4.86 11.42 33.87
C VAL A 119 -5.28 12.58 34.79
N ARG A 120 -4.32 13.45 35.17
CA ARG A 120 -4.58 14.64 35.99
C ARG A 120 -5.50 15.65 35.30
N LYS A 121 -5.32 15.87 33.97
CA LYS A 121 -6.18 16.74 33.16
C LYS A 121 -7.62 16.24 33.11
N ASN A 122 -7.83 14.92 33.03
CA ASN A 122 -9.15 14.29 33.06
C ASN A 122 -9.79 14.35 34.46
N GLY A 123 -8.98 14.60 35.51
CA GLY A 123 -9.40 14.64 36.88
C GLY A 123 -9.57 13.26 37.53
N ASP A 124 -9.01 12.23 36.88
CA ASP A 124 -8.96 10.86 37.38
C ASP A 124 -7.90 10.75 38.49
N LYS A 125 -8.08 9.81 39.38
CA LYS A 125 -7.16 9.58 40.52
C LYS A 125 -6.73 8.13 40.58
N ILE A 126 -5.42 7.91 40.67
CA ILE A 126 -4.79 6.60 40.88
C ILE A 126 -4.17 6.58 42.27
N ASN A 127 -4.46 5.56 43.03
CA ASN A 127 -3.81 5.31 44.30
C ASN A 127 -2.58 4.43 44.13
N PHE A 128 -1.41 5.05 43.98
CA PHE A 128 -0.15 4.36 43.72
C PHE A 128 0.29 3.42 44.82
N SER A 129 0.03 3.77 46.08
CA SER A 129 0.35 2.93 47.26
C SER A 129 -0.43 1.63 47.25
N GLU A 130 -1.72 1.73 46.93
CA GLU A 130 -2.60 0.55 46.84
C GLU A 130 -2.26 -0.28 45.58
N LEU A 131 -1.98 0.37 44.44
CA LEU A 131 -1.56 -0.30 43.22
C LEU A 131 -0.25 -1.07 43.42
N SER A 132 0.72 -0.47 44.10
CA SER A 132 2.00 -1.12 44.45
C SER A 132 1.79 -2.33 45.37
N ARG A 133 0.89 -2.21 46.35
CA ARG A 133 0.53 -3.31 47.27
C ARG A 133 -0.13 -4.48 46.54
N GLN A 134 -1.06 -4.18 45.66
CA GLN A 134 -1.81 -5.19 44.89
C GLN A 134 -0.92 -5.92 43.87
N LEU A 135 0.00 -5.21 43.20
CA LEU A 135 0.89 -5.81 42.20
C LEU A 135 2.13 -6.48 42.80
N GLY A 136 2.45 -6.25 44.06
CA GLY A 136 3.64 -6.79 44.74
C GLY A 136 4.95 -6.20 44.23
N CYS A 137 4.94 -5.03 43.61
CA CYS A 137 6.10 -4.36 43.03
C CYS A 137 6.01 -2.83 43.21
N LYS A 138 7.15 -2.12 43.06
CA LYS A 138 7.18 -0.67 43.18
C LYS A 138 6.50 -0.02 41.99
N VAL A 139 5.65 0.95 42.24
CA VAL A 139 4.96 1.74 41.20
C VAL A 139 5.38 3.20 41.29
N CYS A 140 5.80 3.78 40.16
CA CYS A 140 6.20 5.17 40.02
C CYS A 140 5.26 5.90 39.05
N GLU A 141 4.98 7.18 39.30
CA GLU A 141 4.26 8.02 38.34
C GLU A 141 5.23 8.76 37.44
N ILE A 142 4.94 8.79 36.13
CA ILE A 142 5.76 9.50 35.17
C ILE A 142 4.93 10.23 34.11
N SER A 143 5.54 11.23 33.48
CA SER A 143 5.11 11.78 32.20
C SER A 143 6.32 11.85 31.27
N ALA A 144 6.47 10.84 30.43
CA ALA A 144 7.60 10.72 29.50
C ALA A 144 7.68 11.93 28.56
N LEU A 145 6.53 12.49 28.15
CA LEU A 145 6.46 13.65 27.28
C LEU A 145 6.95 14.95 27.96
N LYS A 146 6.65 15.10 29.25
CA LYS A 146 7.07 16.28 30.04
C LYS A 146 8.41 16.08 30.74
N GLY A 147 8.96 14.90 30.75
CA GLY A 147 10.21 14.58 31.42
C GLY A 147 10.07 14.44 32.95
N GLU A 148 8.83 14.32 33.48
CA GLU A 148 8.55 14.20 34.93
C GLU A 148 8.71 12.76 35.41
N GLY A 149 9.35 12.52 36.56
CA GLY A 149 9.46 11.21 37.25
C GLY A 149 10.35 10.16 36.56
N ILE A 150 10.96 10.48 35.41
CA ILE A 150 11.72 9.51 34.57
C ILE A 150 12.93 8.95 35.32
N MET A 151 13.73 9.83 35.93
CA MET A 151 14.94 9.38 36.65
C MET A 151 14.59 8.63 37.95
N GLU A 152 13.52 9.02 38.63
CA GLU A 152 13.03 8.32 39.82
C GLU A 152 12.62 6.87 39.48
N ALA A 153 11.97 6.65 38.34
CA ALA A 153 11.61 5.32 37.87
C ALA A 153 12.86 4.49 37.50
N ALA A 154 13.88 5.12 36.90
CA ALA A 154 15.15 4.48 36.58
C ALA A 154 15.94 4.10 37.83
N GLU A 155 16.04 4.98 38.81
CA GLU A 155 16.68 4.71 40.12
C GLU A 155 15.94 3.59 40.87
N ALA A 156 14.60 3.59 40.83
CA ALA A 156 13.79 2.52 41.37
C ALA A 156 14.10 1.15 40.71
N ALA A 157 14.31 1.15 39.40
CA ALA A 157 14.68 -0.07 38.67
C ALA A 157 16.09 -0.56 39.01
N ILE A 158 17.05 0.35 39.23
CA ILE A 158 18.41 0.04 39.69
C ILE A 158 18.37 -0.56 41.12
N ASP A 159 17.59 0.04 42.02
CA ASP A 159 17.43 -0.45 43.38
C ASP A 159 16.77 -1.85 43.38
N ALA A 160 15.73 -2.04 42.54
CA ALA A 160 15.10 -3.34 42.35
C ALA A 160 16.08 -4.38 41.81
N ALA A 161 16.96 -4.01 40.86
CA ALA A 161 17.99 -4.91 40.32
C ALA A 161 18.99 -5.38 41.39
N ARG A 162 19.31 -4.49 42.37
CA ARG A 162 20.28 -4.81 43.43
C ARG A 162 19.69 -5.58 44.59
N ASN A 163 18.51 -5.21 45.03
CA ASN A 163 17.97 -5.66 46.31
C ASN A 163 16.52 -6.17 46.25
N GLY A 164 15.87 -6.07 45.04
CA GLY A 164 14.45 -6.33 44.92
C GLY A 164 14.08 -7.81 44.71
N LYS A 165 12.94 -8.20 45.21
CA LYS A 165 12.22 -9.41 44.82
C LYS A 165 10.79 -8.96 44.45
N THR A 166 10.28 -9.40 43.33
CA THR A 166 8.85 -9.28 42.99
C THR A 166 8.18 -10.59 43.38
N ILE A 167 7.13 -10.48 44.18
CA ILE A 167 6.30 -11.62 44.56
C ILE A 167 4.96 -11.45 43.83
N PRO A 168 4.62 -12.35 42.88
CA PRO A 168 3.32 -12.29 42.24
C PRO A 168 2.21 -12.43 43.28
N MET A 169 1.35 -11.41 43.36
CA MET A 169 0.23 -11.38 44.32
C MET A 169 -1.03 -12.03 43.78
N HIS A 170 -1.01 -12.36 42.47
CA HIS A 170 -2.13 -13.01 41.81
C HIS A 170 -2.20 -14.49 42.19
N THR A 171 -3.35 -14.90 42.71
CA THR A 171 -3.71 -16.31 42.98
C THR A 171 -4.91 -16.64 42.10
N PHE A 172 -4.88 -17.81 41.47
CA PHE A 172 -5.99 -18.30 40.65
C PHE A 172 -7.08 -18.94 41.49
N SER A 173 -8.21 -19.31 40.92
CA SER A 173 -9.26 -20.08 41.59
C SER A 173 -8.75 -21.45 42.12
N GLY A 174 -9.40 -22.00 43.10
CA GLY A 174 -8.98 -23.22 43.80
C GLY A 174 -8.61 -24.39 42.87
N PRO A 175 -9.40 -24.76 41.86
CA PRO A 175 -9.10 -25.83 40.92
C PRO A 175 -7.86 -25.55 40.08
N VAL A 176 -7.66 -24.30 39.67
CA VAL A 176 -6.49 -23.88 38.85
C VAL A 176 -5.22 -23.86 39.70
N GLU A 177 -5.25 -23.29 40.91
CA GLU A 177 -4.10 -23.29 41.83
C GLU A 177 -3.68 -24.70 42.21
N HIS A 178 -4.64 -25.59 42.45
CA HIS A 178 -4.35 -26.98 42.73
C HIS A 178 -3.61 -27.67 41.58
N ALA A 179 -4.09 -27.48 40.36
CA ALA A 179 -3.42 -28.04 39.16
C ALA A 179 -2.03 -27.44 38.92
N ILE A 180 -1.87 -26.10 39.11
CA ILE A 180 -0.57 -25.43 39.02
C ILE A 180 0.43 -25.97 40.06
N ALA A 181 0.02 -26.11 41.31
CA ALA A 181 0.85 -26.65 42.38
C ALA A 181 1.28 -28.09 42.09
N HIS A 182 0.41 -28.95 41.57
CA HIS A 182 0.77 -30.30 41.14
C HIS A 182 1.77 -30.27 39.96
N VAL A 183 1.65 -29.36 39.00
CA VAL A 183 2.62 -29.18 37.93
C VAL A 183 3.98 -28.77 38.48
N GLU A 184 4.03 -27.83 39.45
CA GLU A 184 5.26 -27.39 40.09
C GLU A 184 5.95 -28.57 40.76
N GLU A 185 5.22 -29.36 41.53
CA GLU A 185 5.70 -30.51 42.23
C GLU A 185 6.15 -31.67 41.31
N ALA A 186 5.35 -31.97 40.26
CA ALA A 186 5.59 -33.13 39.43
C ALA A 186 6.71 -32.92 38.37
N ALA A 187 6.92 -31.70 37.86
CA ALA A 187 7.73 -31.46 36.70
C ALA A 187 8.86 -30.41 36.85
N LEU A 188 8.79 -29.55 37.89
CA LEU A 188 9.63 -28.35 37.94
C LEU A 188 10.62 -28.26 39.09
N HIS A 189 10.83 -29.32 39.85
CA HIS A 189 11.76 -29.36 40.99
C HIS A 189 13.20 -28.93 40.68
N ASN A 190 13.62 -29.13 39.44
CA ASN A 190 15.00 -28.82 39.00
C ASN A 190 15.20 -27.34 38.67
N LEU A 191 14.09 -26.54 38.65
CA LEU A 191 14.17 -25.12 38.36
C LEU A 191 14.20 -24.31 39.67
N PRO A 192 14.81 -23.11 39.65
CA PRO A 192 14.74 -22.19 40.76
C PRO A 192 13.27 -21.87 41.11
N GLU A 193 12.98 -21.82 42.41
CA GLU A 193 11.60 -21.55 42.92
C GLU A 193 10.95 -20.33 42.30
N SER A 194 11.73 -19.26 42.06
CA SER A 194 11.26 -18.03 41.41
C SER A 194 10.81 -18.19 39.96
N GLN A 195 11.09 -19.33 39.32
CA GLN A 195 10.73 -19.62 37.92
C GLN A 195 9.61 -20.65 37.81
N GLN A 196 9.42 -21.48 38.82
CA GLN A 196 8.50 -22.62 38.75
C GLN A 196 7.08 -22.19 38.44
N ARG A 197 6.58 -21.12 39.08
CA ARG A 197 5.21 -20.60 38.80
C ARG A 197 4.93 -20.24 37.36
N TRP A 198 5.85 -19.52 36.72
CA TRP A 198 5.67 -19.14 35.32
C TRP A 198 5.63 -20.36 34.38
N TYR A 199 6.56 -21.29 34.60
CA TYR A 199 6.60 -22.53 33.82
C TYR A 199 5.37 -23.41 34.09
N ALA A 200 4.90 -23.50 35.33
CA ALA A 200 3.71 -24.25 35.67
C ALA A 200 2.45 -23.70 34.96
N ILE A 201 2.27 -22.37 34.97
CA ILE A 201 1.18 -21.74 34.28
C ILE A 201 1.26 -22.03 32.76
N LYS A 202 2.46 -22.00 32.17
CA LYS A 202 2.65 -22.29 30.74
C LYS A 202 2.44 -23.76 30.38
N ILE A 203 2.74 -24.68 31.29
CA ILE A 203 2.39 -26.10 31.13
C ILE A 203 0.87 -26.27 31.20
N PHE A 204 0.21 -25.62 32.17
CA PHE A 204 -1.24 -25.61 32.29
C PHE A 204 -1.91 -25.08 31.01
N GLU A 205 -1.40 -24.00 30.42
CA GLU A 205 -1.85 -23.45 29.12
C GLU A 205 -1.47 -24.33 27.92
N ARG A 206 -0.74 -25.43 28.10
CA ARG A 206 -0.24 -26.34 27.05
C ARG A 206 0.66 -25.62 26.04
N ASP A 207 1.49 -24.66 26.48
CA ASP A 207 2.41 -23.94 25.59
C ASP A 207 3.43 -24.89 24.96
N SER A 208 3.30 -25.12 23.64
CA SER A 208 4.11 -26.11 22.90
C SER A 208 5.60 -25.86 22.99
N LYS A 209 6.04 -24.58 22.97
CA LYS A 209 7.46 -24.23 23.05
C LYS A 209 8.06 -24.48 24.44
N VAL A 210 7.28 -24.27 25.49
CA VAL A 210 7.71 -24.59 26.86
C VAL A 210 7.80 -26.09 27.05
N LEU A 211 6.82 -26.84 26.53
CA LEU A 211 6.82 -28.30 26.57
C LEU A 211 8.02 -28.92 25.82
N GLU A 212 8.35 -28.39 24.65
CA GLU A 212 9.54 -28.78 23.87
C GLU A 212 10.85 -28.47 24.61
N GLN A 213 10.93 -27.35 25.32
CA GLN A 213 12.10 -26.92 26.07
C GLN A 213 12.34 -27.77 27.32
N LEU A 214 11.28 -28.05 28.08
CA LEU A 214 11.38 -28.77 29.36
C LEU A 214 11.49 -30.28 29.19
N LYS A 215 11.04 -30.85 28.05
CA LYS A 215 11.07 -32.29 27.78
C LYS A 215 10.52 -33.14 28.93
N VAL A 216 9.34 -32.75 29.42
CA VAL A 216 8.66 -33.46 30.52
C VAL A 216 8.42 -34.93 30.14
N PRO A 217 8.72 -35.94 31.04
CA PRO A 217 8.46 -37.34 30.78
C PRO A 217 6.98 -37.61 30.47
N ALA A 218 6.72 -38.52 29.51
CA ALA A 218 5.39 -38.80 29.04
C ALA A 218 4.41 -39.26 30.15
N ASP A 219 4.90 -40.04 31.14
CA ASP A 219 4.09 -40.52 32.25
C ASP A 219 3.70 -39.36 33.20
N THR A 220 4.64 -38.44 33.48
CA THR A 220 4.38 -37.22 34.25
C THR A 220 3.39 -36.30 33.53
N MET A 221 3.59 -36.13 32.23
CA MET A 221 2.70 -35.30 31.40
C MET A 221 1.27 -35.86 31.37
N LYS A 222 1.09 -37.18 31.36
CA LYS A 222 -0.22 -37.80 31.41
C LYS A 222 -0.95 -37.54 32.74
N HIS A 223 -0.23 -37.46 33.84
CA HIS A 223 -0.78 -37.13 35.15
C HIS A 223 -1.19 -35.66 35.25
N ILE A 224 -0.29 -34.78 34.81
CA ILE A 224 -0.56 -33.33 34.72
C ILE A 224 -1.78 -33.05 33.80
N GLU A 225 -1.89 -33.74 32.69
CA GLU A 225 -3.03 -33.55 31.76
C GLU A 225 -4.38 -33.96 32.36
N ALA A 226 -4.38 -34.94 33.29
CA ALA A 226 -5.57 -35.32 34.04
C ALA A 226 -6.02 -34.20 34.99
N ASP A 227 -5.10 -33.52 35.67
CA ASP A 227 -5.39 -32.41 36.59
C ASP A 227 -5.88 -31.16 35.80
N ILE A 228 -5.24 -30.86 34.64
CA ILE A 228 -5.65 -29.77 33.76
C ILE A 228 -7.10 -30.02 33.28
N LYS A 229 -7.37 -31.24 32.82
CA LYS A 229 -8.70 -31.61 32.33
C LYS A 229 -9.77 -31.55 33.43
N ALA A 230 -9.43 -31.92 34.66
CA ALA A 230 -10.35 -31.80 35.79
C ALA A 230 -10.73 -30.32 36.04
N ALA A 231 -9.75 -29.40 35.95
CA ALA A 231 -10.00 -27.95 36.05
C ALA A 231 -10.82 -27.41 34.88
N GLU A 232 -10.55 -27.87 33.63
CA GLU A 232 -11.36 -27.52 32.46
C GLU A 232 -12.81 -28.00 32.56
N ASP A 233 -13.02 -29.23 32.99
CA ASP A 233 -14.36 -29.81 33.19
C ASP A 233 -15.15 -29.09 34.29
N GLU A 234 -14.48 -28.62 35.34
CA GLU A 234 -15.11 -27.89 36.45
C GLU A 234 -15.50 -26.47 36.09
N LEU A 235 -14.62 -25.77 35.34
CA LEU A 235 -14.80 -24.36 34.97
C LEU A 235 -15.50 -24.18 33.61
N GLY A 236 -15.62 -25.24 32.80
CA GLY A 236 -16.37 -25.25 31.54
C GLY A 236 -15.73 -24.53 30.38
N ASP A 237 -14.39 -24.33 30.38
CA ASP A 237 -13.66 -23.63 29.35
C ASP A 237 -12.28 -24.29 29.14
N ASP A 238 -11.55 -23.93 28.08
CA ASP A 238 -10.18 -24.42 27.84
C ASP A 238 -9.17 -23.74 28.78
N ALA A 239 -8.02 -24.39 28.99
CA ALA A 239 -7.01 -23.96 29.98
C ALA A 239 -6.46 -22.56 29.69
N GLU A 240 -6.27 -22.17 28.40
CA GLU A 240 -5.77 -20.84 28.03
C GLU A 240 -6.82 -19.76 28.32
N SER A 241 -8.08 -20.02 27.99
CA SER A 241 -9.21 -19.15 28.27
C SER A 241 -9.42 -18.97 29.76
N ILE A 242 -9.32 -20.05 30.55
CA ILE A 242 -9.44 -20.02 32.03
C ILE A 242 -8.37 -19.07 32.62
N ILE A 243 -7.10 -19.27 32.32
CA ILE A 243 -6.00 -18.42 32.83
C ILE A 243 -6.20 -16.97 32.43
N THR A 244 -6.62 -16.73 31.18
CA THR A 244 -6.89 -15.38 30.68
C THR A 244 -8.03 -14.72 31.44
N ASN A 245 -9.14 -15.40 31.64
CA ASN A 245 -10.28 -14.90 32.37
C ASN A 245 -9.93 -14.60 33.84
N GLU A 246 -9.26 -15.50 34.53
CA GLU A 246 -8.80 -15.33 35.91
C GLU A 246 -7.90 -14.07 36.06
N ARG A 247 -6.97 -13.84 35.14
CA ARG A 247 -6.16 -12.62 35.14
C ARG A 247 -7.03 -11.36 34.99
N TYR A 248 -8.04 -11.37 34.12
CA TYR A 248 -8.93 -10.21 33.97
C TYR A 248 -9.80 -9.96 35.19
N VAL A 249 -10.29 -11.03 35.88
CA VAL A 249 -11.01 -10.91 37.15
C VAL A 249 -10.12 -10.22 38.20
N TYR A 250 -8.90 -10.68 38.38
CA TYR A 250 -7.93 -10.06 39.27
C TYR A 250 -7.64 -8.59 38.93
N ILE A 251 -7.40 -8.28 37.66
CA ILE A 251 -7.15 -6.90 37.17
C ILE A 251 -8.35 -6.00 37.46
N ALA A 252 -9.57 -6.49 37.27
CA ALA A 252 -10.78 -5.73 37.57
C ALA A 252 -10.89 -5.39 39.08
N GLU A 253 -10.48 -6.31 39.95
CA GLU A 253 -10.42 -6.06 41.42
C GLU A 253 -9.35 -5.01 41.75
N VAL A 254 -8.14 -5.13 41.19
CA VAL A 254 -7.06 -4.15 41.34
C VAL A 254 -7.52 -2.77 40.95
N ILE A 255 -8.14 -2.63 39.75
CA ILE A 255 -8.63 -1.33 39.25
C ILE A 255 -9.72 -0.77 40.16
N LYS A 256 -10.66 -1.57 40.60
CA LYS A 256 -11.71 -1.13 41.49
C LYS A 256 -11.15 -0.58 42.82
N ALA A 257 -10.07 -1.16 43.33
CA ALA A 257 -9.39 -0.71 44.52
C ALA A 257 -8.56 0.56 44.34
N CYS A 258 -7.88 0.71 43.18
CA CYS A 258 -6.83 1.70 42.97
C CYS A 258 -7.24 2.90 42.10
N TYR A 259 -8.26 2.76 41.24
CA TYR A 259 -8.57 3.77 40.21
C TYR A 259 -9.96 4.38 40.40
N LYS A 260 -10.02 5.72 40.49
CA LYS A 260 -11.28 6.46 40.58
C LYS A 260 -11.44 7.37 39.39
N LYS A 261 -12.31 7.03 38.46
CA LYS A 261 -12.71 7.90 37.33
C LYS A 261 -13.64 9.01 37.81
N LYS A 262 -13.32 10.28 37.51
CA LYS A 262 -14.20 11.41 37.81
C LYS A 262 -15.51 11.37 37.04
N SER A 263 -15.48 10.86 35.81
CA SER A 263 -16.63 10.78 34.89
C SER A 263 -17.17 9.35 34.74
N ALA A 264 -17.21 8.55 35.82
CA ALA A 264 -17.81 7.23 35.79
C ALA A 264 -19.25 7.31 35.26
N GLY A 265 -19.53 6.69 34.11
CA GLY A 265 -20.86 6.65 33.47
C GLY A 265 -21.12 7.69 32.38
N LYS A 266 -20.18 8.61 32.06
CA LYS A 266 -20.29 9.49 30.89
C LYS A 266 -19.38 8.96 29.78
N LEU A 267 -19.99 8.67 28.60
CA LEU A 267 -19.24 8.32 27.39
C LEU A 267 -18.28 9.47 27.01
N SER A 268 -17.04 9.14 26.74
CA SER A 268 -16.08 10.09 26.19
C SER A 268 -16.53 10.58 24.81
N VAL A 269 -15.96 11.68 24.32
CA VAL A 269 -16.24 12.15 22.96
C VAL A 269 -15.83 11.08 21.95
N SER A 270 -14.70 10.40 22.18
CA SER A 270 -14.26 9.28 21.34
C SER A 270 -15.28 8.14 21.33
N ASP A 271 -15.81 7.73 22.47
CA ASP A 271 -16.82 6.66 22.55
C ASP A 271 -18.11 7.02 21.81
N LYS A 272 -18.51 8.31 21.84
CA LYS A 272 -19.68 8.77 21.09
C LYS A 272 -19.45 8.72 19.58
N ILE A 273 -18.27 9.11 19.11
CA ILE A 273 -17.89 9.03 17.71
C ILE A 273 -17.80 7.55 17.29
N ASP A 274 -17.15 6.73 18.10
CA ASP A 274 -17.00 5.30 17.83
C ASP A 274 -18.34 4.58 17.72
N ARG A 275 -19.34 4.96 18.52
CA ARG A 275 -20.69 4.38 18.42
C ARG A 275 -21.34 4.58 17.05
N VAL A 276 -20.96 5.65 16.34
CA VAL A 276 -21.44 5.95 14.99
C VAL A 276 -20.52 5.31 13.94
N VAL A 277 -19.23 5.54 14.04
CA VAL A 277 -18.22 5.13 13.05
C VAL A 277 -18.00 3.61 13.03
N THR A 278 -18.08 2.93 14.18
CA THR A 278 -17.96 1.47 14.27
C THR A 278 -19.30 0.74 14.16
N ASN A 279 -20.39 1.48 13.90
CA ASN A 279 -21.70 0.87 13.72
C ASN A 279 -21.71 -0.08 12.54
N ARG A 280 -22.34 -1.24 12.71
CA ARG A 280 -22.38 -2.32 11.70
C ARG A 280 -22.92 -1.88 10.33
N TRP A 281 -23.89 -0.95 10.32
CA TRP A 281 -24.56 -0.50 9.09
C TRP A 281 -24.03 0.86 8.60
N LEU A 282 -23.67 1.77 9.52
CA LEU A 282 -23.21 3.11 9.20
C LEU A 282 -21.70 3.18 8.95
N GLY A 283 -20.91 2.29 9.56
CA GLY A 283 -19.45 2.34 9.47
C GLY A 283 -18.92 2.21 8.05
N LEU A 284 -19.50 1.31 7.24
CA LEU A 284 -19.07 1.11 5.85
C LEU A 284 -19.46 2.29 4.93
N PRO A 285 -20.69 2.83 4.95
CA PRO A 285 -21.02 4.05 4.21
C PRO A 285 -20.19 5.27 4.60
N ILE A 286 -19.98 5.51 5.90
CA ILE A 286 -19.15 6.64 6.38
C ILE A 286 -17.73 6.50 5.84
N PHE A 287 -17.19 5.30 5.93
CA PHE A 287 -15.88 4.98 5.37
C PHE A 287 -15.81 5.25 3.87
N ALA A 288 -16.81 4.80 3.09
CA ALA A 288 -16.87 5.05 1.65
C ALA A 288 -16.85 6.55 1.33
N VAL A 289 -17.60 7.36 2.08
CA VAL A 289 -17.63 8.83 1.93
C VAL A 289 -16.26 9.45 2.28
N VAL A 290 -15.66 9.06 3.41
CA VAL A 290 -14.35 9.59 3.81
C VAL A 290 -13.28 9.27 2.77
N MET A 291 -13.25 8.05 2.26
CA MET A 291 -12.28 7.65 1.23
C MET A 291 -12.56 8.30 -0.12
N PHE A 292 -13.83 8.44 -0.49
CA PHE A 292 -14.20 9.21 -1.67
C PHE A 292 -13.66 10.65 -1.59
N LEU A 293 -13.82 11.33 -0.46
CA LEU A 293 -13.27 12.67 -0.27
C LEU A 293 -11.74 12.69 -0.35
N VAL A 294 -11.05 11.71 0.25
CA VAL A 294 -9.59 11.60 0.16
C VAL A 294 -9.14 11.45 -1.29
N TYR A 295 -9.79 10.55 -2.05
CA TYR A 295 -9.43 10.35 -3.45
C TYR A 295 -9.83 11.52 -4.34
N TYR A 296 -10.99 12.11 -4.10
CA TYR A 296 -11.45 13.29 -4.84
C TYR A 296 -10.47 14.46 -4.70
N ILE A 297 -10.00 14.72 -3.46
CA ILE A 297 -9.02 15.79 -3.22
C ILE A 297 -7.64 15.44 -3.81
N SER A 298 -7.21 14.18 -3.71
CA SER A 298 -5.86 13.80 -4.15
C SER A 298 -5.75 13.45 -5.64
N MET A 299 -6.85 13.04 -6.30
CA MET A 299 -6.79 12.55 -7.68
C MET A 299 -7.53 13.46 -8.67
N VAL A 300 -8.55 14.20 -8.23
CA VAL A 300 -9.42 14.97 -9.13
C VAL A 300 -9.25 16.47 -8.97
N THR A 301 -8.85 16.97 -7.78
CA THR A 301 -8.73 18.41 -7.55
C THR A 301 -7.29 18.82 -7.26
N VAL A 302 -6.92 19.00 -5.99
CA VAL A 302 -5.61 19.54 -5.59
C VAL A 302 -4.44 18.70 -6.12
N GLY A 303 -4.59 17.38 -6.12
CA GLY A 303 -3.53 16.48 -6.58
C GLY A 303 -3.36 16.52 -8.09
N SER A 304 -4.44 16.53 -8.87
CA SER A 304 -4.42 16.67 -10.32
C SER A 304 -3.79 18.00 -10.73
N MET A 305 -4.32 19.14 -10.24
CA MET A 305 -3.73 20.46 -10.54
C MET A 305 -2.23 20.55 -10.26
N ALA A 306 -1.77 19.90 -9.19
CA ALA A 306 -0.34 19.90 -8.85
C ALA A 306 0.47 18.96 -9.76
N THR A 307 -0.14 17.92 -10.27
CA THR A 307 0.46 16.97 -11.22
C THR A 307 0.52 17.59 -12.61
N ASP A 308 -0.55 18.21 -13.07
CA ASP A 308 -0.61 18.91 -14.35
C ASP A 308 0.46 20.04 -14.39
N TRP A 309 0.53 20.85 -13.34
CA TRP A 309 1.64 21.83 -13.21
C TRP A 309 3.03 21.18 -13.25
N ALA A 310 3.20 20.00 -12.68
CA ALA A 310 4.49 19.32 -12.70
C ALA A 310 4.80 18.69 -14.07
N ASN A 311 3.81 18.09 -14.74
CA ASN A 311 3.98 17.45 -16.05
C ASN A 311 4.13 18.47 -17.16
N ASP A 312 3.17 19.39 -17.28
CA ASP A 312 3.11 20.32 -18.41
C ASP A 312 4.03 21.52 -18.17
N GLY A 313 4.17 21.93 -16.89
CA GLY A 313 5.03 23.04 -16.51
C GLY A 313 6.49 22.63 -16.33
N VAL A 314 6.78 21.82 -15.28
CA VAL A 314 8.18 21.55 -14.88
C VAL A 314 8.87 20.56 -15.85
N PHE A 315 8.16 19.51 -16.27
CA PHE A 315 8.66 18.46 -17.14
C PHE A 315 8.10 18.52 -18.58
N GLY A 316 7.26 19.50 -18.89
CA GLY A 316 6.79 19.85 -20.22
C GLY A 316 7.40 21.15 -20.73
N ASP A 317 6.59 21.98 -21.35
CA ASP A 317 7.03 23.19 -22.06
C ASP A 317 7.38 24.34 -21.11
N GLY A 318 6.68 24.45 -19.98
CA GLY A 318 6.93 25.53 -19.01
C GLY A 318 5.64 26.01 -18.32
N TRP A 319 5.77 27.08 -17.52
CA TRP A 319 4.62 27.67 -16.81
C TRP A 319 4.80 29.18 -16.59
N HIS A 320 3.70 29.89 -16.45
CA HIS A 320 3.70 31.27 -16.03
C HIS A 320 3.95 31.40 -14.52
N LEU A 321 4.92 32.24 -14.15
CA LEU A 321 5.30 32.44 -12.75
C LEU A 321 4.08 32.95 -11.94
N PHE A 322 3.73 32.24 -10.88
CA PHE A 322 2.53 32.46 -10.05
C PHE A 322 1.19 32.41 -10.83
N GLY A 323 1.15 31.83 -12.02
CA GLY A 323 -0.04 31.76 -12.87
C GLY A 323 -0.48 33.12 -13.43
N ILE A 324 0.41 34.11 -13.40
CA ILE A 324 0.10 35.45 -13.97
C ILE A 324 0.23 35.40 -15.47
N GLY A 325 -0.89 35.64 -16.19
CA GLY A 325 -0.98 35.56 -17.64
C GLY A 325 -1.39 34.18 -18.18
N SER A 326 -1.43 33.11 -17.37
CA SER A 326 -1.81 31.79 -17.80
C SER A 326 -3.18 31.72 -18.49
N LYS A 327 -4.19 32.38 -17.90
CA LYS A 327 -5.54 32.40 -18.45
C LYS A 327 -5.65 33.16 -19.78
N ASP A 328 -4.87 34.22 -19.92
CA ASP A 328 -4.87 35.01 -21.15
C ASP A 328 -4.17 34.24 -22.26
N TYR A 329 -3.07 33.54 -21.92
CA TYR A 329 -2.38 32.62 -22.83
C TYR A 329 -3.26 31.42 -23.22
N GLU A 330 -3.85 30.72 -22.25
CA GLU A 330 -4.74 29.57 -22.50
C GLU A 330 -5.88 29.93 -23.47
N ALA A 331 -6.51 31.08 -23.26
CA ALA A 331 -7.60 31.53 -24.14
C ALA A 331 -7.11 31.78 -25.59
N VAL A 332 -5.92 32.37 -25.78
CA VAL A 332 -5.37 32.63 -27.12
C VAL A 332 -4.83 31.35 -27.76
N ALA A 333 -4.25 30.46 -26.98
CA ALA A 333 -3.80 29.15 -27.46
C ALA A 333 -4.98 28.27 -27.88
N GLU A 334 -6.07 28.29 -27.10
CA GLU A 334 -7.33 27.60 -27.44
C GLU A 334 -7.95 28.17 -28.72
N ASP A 335 -8.01 29.50 -28.88
CA ASP A 335 -8.49 30.14 -30.10
C ASP A 335 -7.61 29.76 -31.31
N TYR A 336 -6.31 29.68 -31.14
CA TYR A 336 -5.37 29.25 -32.19
C TYR A 336 -5.60 27.79 -32.57
N THR A 337 -5.71 26.89 -31.60
CA THR A 337 -6.00 25.46 -31.84
C THR A 337 -7.35 25.28 -32.54
N ASN A 338 -8.38 25.96 -32.04
CA ASN A 338 -9.70 25.91 -32.68
C ASN A 338 -9.66 26.44 -34.13
N ALA A 339 -8.84 27.45 -34.40
CA ALA A 339 -8.68 27.99 -35.75
C ALA A 339 -7.97 27.00 -36.70
N THR A 340 -6.88 26.36 -36.26
CA THR A 340 -6.15 25.38 -37.05
C THR A 340 -6.98 24.12 -37.29
N GLU A 341 -7.68 23.63 -36.30
CA GLU A 341 -8.60 22.49 -36.41
C GLU A 341 -9.79 22.79 -37.34
N ALA A 342 -10.36 24.00 -37.23
CA ALA A 342 -11.45 24.40 -38.10
C ALA A 342 -11.04 24.50 -39.56
N VAL A 343 -9.83 24.96 -39.83
CA VAL A 343 -9.27 25.01 -41.20
C VAL A 343 -8.95 23.62 -41.70
N GLY A 344 -8.28 22.79 -40.87
CA GLY A 344 -7.87 21.42 -41.22
C GLY A 344 -9.08 20.53 -41.54
N ALA A 345 -10.25 20.74 -40.88
CA ALA A 345 -11.46 19.98 -41.16
C ALA A 345 -12.02 20.15 -42.56
N PHE A 346 -11.78 21.29 -43.21
CA PHE A 346 -12.29 21.59 -44.53
C PHE A 346 -11.26 21.44 -45.65
N VAL A 347 -9.97 21.62 -45.32
CA VAL A 347 -8.89 21.65 -46.36
C VAL A 347 -7.80 20.67 -45.95
N GLU A 348 -7.89 19.43 -46.43
CA GLU A 348 -6.97 18.34 -46.09
C GLU A 348 -5.54 18.51 -46.63
N ASP A 349 -5.36 19.28 -47.73
CA ASP A 349 -4.07 19.40 -48.45
C ASP A 349 -3.29 20.69 -48.09
N VAL A 350 -3.64 21.40 -47.03
CA VAL A 350 -2.92 22.62 -46.63
C VAL A 350 -1.90 22.31 -45.57
N ASP A 351 -0.62 22.47 -45.90
CA ASP A 351 0.47 22.42 -44.93
C ASP A 351 0.41 23.68 -44.07
N LEU A 352 0.08 23.51 -42.79
CA LEU A 352 0.04 24.57 -41.77
C LEU A 352 1.33 24.57 -40.95
N ASP A 353 2.28 23.68 -41.21
CA ASP A 353 3.56 23.59 -40.51
C ASP A 353 4.49 24.77 -40.88
N THR A 354 4.58 25.72 -39.96
CA THR A 354 5.43 26.93 -40.12
C THR A 354 6.93 26.65 -40.13
N GLU A 355 7.37 25.44 -39.71
CA GLU A 355 8.76 25.02 -39.72
C GLU A 355 9.18 24.38 -41.04
N SER A 356 8.25 24.09 -41.93
CA SER A 356 8.51 23.54 -43.27
C SER A 356 9.27 24.54 -44.17
N GLU A 357 10.35 24.10 -44.81
CA GLU A 357 11.12 24.95 -45.76
C GLU A 357 10.27 25.48 -46.94
N GLU A 358 9.11 24.89 -47.23
CA GLU A 358 8.18 25.25 -48.31
C GLU A 358 6.98 26.11 -47.82
N PHE A 359 6.89 26.44 -46.54
CA PHE A 359 5.79 27.21 -45.96
C PHE A 359 5.79 28.69 -46.43
N ASP A 360 4.76 29.08 -47.18
CA ASP A 360 4.51 30.50 -47.58
C ASP A 360 3.16 30.95 -46.99
N ALA A 361 3.20 31.67 -45.89
CA ALA A 361 2.01 32.17 -45.18
C ALA A 361 1.05 32.98 -46.08
N ALA A 362 1.60 33.73 -47.05
CA ALA A 362 0.77 34.53 -47.97
C ALA A 362 0.03 33.64 -49.00
N ALA A 363 0.71 32.63 -49.54
CA ALA A 363 0.13 31.67 -50.47
C ALA A 363 -0.92 30.79 -49.78
N VAL A 364 -0.62 30.29 -48.56
CA VAL A 364 -1.56 29.50 -47.74
C VAL A 364 -2.83 30.32 -47.42
N LEU A 365 -2.67 31.57 -46.98
CA LEU A 365 -3.81 32.44 -46.66
C LEU A 365 -4.67 32.74 -47.90
N GLU A 366 -4.08 32.94 -49.09
CA GLU A 366 -4.81 33.16 -50.31
C GLU A 366 -5.59 31.90 -50.73
N GLN A 367 -5.01 30.73 -50.55
CA GLN A 367 -5.66 29.43 -50.77
C GLN A 367 -6.86 29.24 -49.86
N LEU A 368 -6.70 29.50 -48.55
CA LEU A 368 -7.76 29.40 -47.55
C LEU A 368 -8.92 30.36 -47.83
N LYS A 369 -8.64 31.60 -48.27
CA LYS A 369 -9.66 32.58 -48.60
C LYS A 369 -10.41 32.23 -49.88
N ALA A 370 -9.77 31.57 -50.83
CA ALA A 370 -10.34 31.15 -52.10
C ALA A 370 -11.19 29.87 -51.96
N TYR A 371 -11.07 29.16 -50.86
CA TYR A 371 -11.78 27.89 -50.65
C TYR A 371 -13.29 28.08 -50.53
N THR A 372 -14.03 27.26 -51.26
CA THR A 372 -15.50 27.23 -51.22
C THR A 372 -15.94 25.80 -50.93
N PRO A 373 -16.63 25.54 -49.82
CA PRO A 373 -16.97 24.18 -49.40
C PRO A 373 -18.09 23.58 -50.26
N GLU A 374 -18.07 22.25 -50.40
CA GLU A 374 -19.17 21.47 -50.97
C GLU A 374 -20.32 21.27 -49.96
N ALA A 375 -19.99 21.28 -48.66
CA ALA A 375 -20.95 21.12 -47.56
C ALA A 375 -20.76 22.22 -46.51
N GLU A 376 -21.84 22.57 -45.81
CA GLU A 376 -21.84 23.59 -44.71
C GLU A 376 -21.17 23.11 -43.42
N THR A 377 -20.93 21.80 -43.28
CA THR A 377 -20.24 21.18 -42.12
C THR A 377 -19.18 20.23 -42.59
N ALA A 378 -18.08 20.17 -41.80
CA ALA A 378 -17.04 19.19 -41.90
C ALA A 378 -16.81 18.56 -40.52
N THR A 379 -16.11 17.46 -40.45
CA THR A 379 -15.75 16.80 -39.17
C THR A 379 -14.23 16.71 -39.06
N THR A 380 -13.75 16.97 -37.85
CA THR A 380 -12.34 16.71 -37.48
C THR A 380 -12.32 15.77 -36.27
N LEU A 381 -11.19 15.12 -36.04
CA LEU A 381 -10.98 14.21 -34.93
C LEU A 381 -10.02 14.85 -33.94
N VAL A 382 -10.52 15.21 -32.77
CA VAL A 382 -9.68 15.72 -31.68
C VAL A 382 -9.30 14.55 -30.77
N GLU A 383 -8.01 14.36 -30.55
CA GLU A 383 -7.42 13.26 -29.75
C GLU A 383 -7.13 13.73 -28.33
N ASP A 384 -7.62 12.99 -27.34
CA ASP A 384 -7.26 13.15 -25.93
C ASP A 384 -5.87 12.56 -25.66
N GLU A 385 -4.93 13.34 -25.21
CA GLU A 385 -3.52 12.95 -25.03
C GLU A 385 -3.30 11.83 -24.00
N GLU A 386 -4.15 11.75 -22.97
CA GLU A 386 -4.00 10.74 -21.92
C GLU A 386 -4.56 9.37 -22.30
N THR A 387 -5.69 9.35 -22.97
CA THR A 387 -6.43 8.12 -23.29
C THR A 387 -6.32 7.71 -24.74
N LEU A 388 -5.80 8.59 -25.61
CA LEU A 388 -5.82 8.48 -27.09
C LEU A 388 -7.26 8.34 -27.61
N ALA A 389 -8.24 8.79 -26.85
CA ALA A 389 -9.63 8.81 -27.24
C ALA A 389 -9.83 9.92 -28.28
N GLN A 390 -10.41 9.54 -29.40
CA GLN A 390 -10.76 10.51 -30.44
C GLN A 390 -12.23 10.84 -30.38
N THR A 391 -12.51 12.13 -30.36
CA THR A 391 -13.86 12.67 -30.39
C THR A 391 -14.07 13.30 -31.77
N GLU A 392 -15.10 12.86 -32.47
CA GLU A 392 -15.48 13.47 -33.73
C GLU A 392 -16.14 14.82 -33.43
N MET A 393 -15.48 15.90 -33.86
CA MET A 393 -15.93 17.26 -33.66
C MET A 393 -16.48 17.82 -34.96
N THR A 394 -17.64 18.45 -34.90
CA THR A 394 -18.27 19.09 -36.05
C THR A 394 -17.78 20.54 -36.19
N VAL A 395 -17.38 20.92 -37.40
CA VAL A 395 -17.01 22.30 -37.75
C VAL A 395 -18.01 22.85 -38.75
N TYR A 396 -18.49 24.05 -38.48
CA TYR A 396 -19.43 24.78 -39.38
C TYR A 396 -18.65 25.78 -40.23
N TYR A 397 -19.06 25.92 -41.47
CA TYR A 397 -18.39 26.85 -42.41
C TYR A 397 -18.62 28.31 -42.06
N SER A 398 -19.88 28.75 -41.92
CA SER A 398 -20.23 30.17 -41.78
C SER A 398 -20.93 30.58 -40.51
N ALA A 399 -21.67 29.70 -39.87
CA ALA A 399 -22.38 29.99 -38.62
C ALA A 399 -22.64 28.72 -37.83
N ILE A 400 -22.52 28.78 -36.49
CA ILE A 400 -22.84 27.67 -35.58
C ILE A 400 -24.32 27.82 -35.20
N PRO A 401 -25.19 26.80 -35.40
CA PRO A 401 -26.56 26.81 -34.93
C PRO A 401 -26.65 26.94 -33.40
N LYS A 402 -27.73 27.58 -32.89
CA LYS A 402 -27.93 27.76 -31.45
C LYS A 402 -28.19 26.47 -30.67
N ASP A 403 -28.54 25.42 -31.37
CA ASP A 403 -28.82 24.08 -30.88
C ASP A 403 -27.67 23.10 -31.16
N ALA A 404 -26.53 23.59 -31.58
CA ALA A 404 -25.34 22.78 -31.73
C ALA A 404 -24.88 22.23 -30.36
N ASP A 405 -24.44 20.99 -30.36
CA ASP A 405 -23.92 20.34 -29.20
C ASP A 405 -22.54 20.90 -28.87
N GLU A 406 -22.41 21.61 -27.73
CA GLU A 406 -21.15 22.23 -27.28
C GLU A 406 -20.04 21.20 -26.99
N GLU A 407 -20.39 19.93 -26.70
CA GLU A 407 -19.40 18.87 -26.42
C GLU A 407 -18.79 18.28 -27.70
N THR A 408 -19.45 18.42 -28.85
CA THR A 408 -19.05 17.82 -30.12
C THR A 408 -18.90 18.84 -31.25
N THR A 409 -18.84 20.13 -30.95
CA THR A 409 -18.71 21.19 -31.96
C THR A 409 -17.51 22.08 -31.68
N ILE A 410 -16.64 22.30 -32.64
CA ILE A 410 -15.56 23.29 -32.53
C ILE A 410 -16.20 24.68 -32.40
N PRO A 411 -15.85 25.47 -31.37
CA PRO A 411 -16.54 26.76 -31.10
C PRO A 411 -16.15 27.89 -32.08
N MET A 412 -15.48 27.55 -33.19
CA MET A 412 -15.04 28.48 -34.22
C MET A 412 -15.52 28.03 -35.62
N THR A 413 -16.05 28.91 -36.40
CA THR A 413 -16.39 28.57 -37.79
C THR A 413 -15.15 28.66 -38.71
N TYR A 414 -15.20 27.99 -39.86
CA TYR A 414 -14.12 28.10 -40.85
C TYR A 414 -13.84 29.57 -41.25
N GLN A 415 -14.87 30.38 -41.48
CA GLN A 415 -14.70 31.80 -41.84
C GLN A 415 -14.05 32.60 -40.69
N ASP A 416 -14.46 32.35 -39.47
CA ASP A 416 -13.87 32.99 -38.28
C ASP A 416 -12.42 32.55 -38.10
N ALA A 417 -12.11 31.27 -38.34
CA ALA A 417 -10.75 30.72 -38.29
C ALA A 417 -9.81 31.35 -39.32
N VAL A 418 -10.26 31.48 -40.56
CA VAL A 418 -9.47 32.16 -41.61
C VAL A 418 -9.27 33.65 -41.27
N ALA A 419 -10.26 34.33 -40.73
CA ALA A 419 -10.12 35.70 -40.26
C ALA A 419 -9.17 35.83 -39.05
N TYR A 420 -9.20 34.84 -38.14
CA TYR A 420 -8.25 34.78 -37.03
C TYR A 420 -6.81 34.62 -37.49
N LEU A 421 -6.54 33.67 -38.41
CA LEU A 421 -5.21 33.43 -38.97
C LEU A 421 -4.72 34.62 -39.82
N GLU A 422 -5.61 35.31 -40.58
CA GLU A 422 -5.25 36.55 -41.25
C GLU A 422 -4.76 37.65 -40.31
N LYS A 423 -5.37 37.74 -39.13
CA LYS A 423 -5.07 38.78 -38.15
C LYS A 423 -3.84 38.45 -37.31
N ASN A 424 -3.74 37.21 -36.83
CA ASN A 424 -2.76 36.79 -35.85
C ASN A 424 -1.54 36.03 -36.43
N GLY A 425 -1.64 35.57 -37.70
CA GLY A 425 -0.63 34.73 -38.31
C GLY A 425 -0.82 33.24 -38.09
N PHE A 426 0.13 32.43 -38.58
CA PHE A 426 0.12 30.97 -38.47
C PHE A 426 1.05 30.44 -37.40
N GLU A 427 1.80 31.33 -36.72
CA GLU A 427 2.66 30.93 -35.60
C GLU A 427 1.82 30.74 -34.35
N ALA A 428 2.12 29.68 -33.61
CA ALA A 428 1.51 29.46 -32.29
C ALA A 428 1.85 30.62 -31.33
N PRO A 429 0.94 31.05 -30.48
CA PRO A 429 1.17 32.14 -29.55
C PRO A 429 2.34 31.85 -28.62
N ASP A 430 3.32 32.77 -28.47
CA ASP A 430 4.43 32.62 -27.54
C ASP A 430 3.94 32.88 -26.11
N PRO A 431 4.04 31.90 -25.22
CA PRO A 431 3.65 32.09 -23.82
C PRO A 431 4.38 33.22 -23.10
N ALA A 432 5.58 33.59 -23.54
CA ALA A 432 6.37 34.69 -22.97
C ALA A 432 5.74 36.07 -23.15
N ASP A 433 4.86 36.26 -24.13
CA ASP A 433 4.17 37.53 -24.41
C ASP A 433 3.07 37.84 -23.39
N TYR A 434 2.59 36.83 -22.66
CA TYR A 434 1.45 36.95 -21.73
C TYR A 434 1.86 37.07 -20.25
N GLY A 435 3.14 36.86 -19.94
CA GLY A 435 3.63 36.94 -18.56
C GLY A 435 5.06 36.50 -18.40
N VAL A 436 5.51 36.35 -17.15
CA VAL A 436 6.84 35.80 -16.87
C VAL A 436 6.80 34.29 -17.11
N TRP A 437 7.25 33.87 -18.29
CA TRP A 437 7.35 32.46 -18.63
C TRP A 437 8.60 31.81 -18.04
N VAL A 438 8.43 30.66 -17.43
CA VAL A 438 9.52 29.82 -16.94
C VAL A 438 9.52 28.54 -17.78
N PRO A 439 10.49 28.39 -18.69
CA PRO A 439 10.55 27.19 -19.52
C PRO A 439 10.79 25.94 -18.69
N GLY A 440 10.22 24.83 -19.13
CA GLY A 440 10.36 23.53 -18.50
C GLY A 440 11.79 22.99 -18.55
N ILE A 441 12.05 21.97 -17.73
CA ILE A 441 13.39 21.33 -17.68
C ILE A 441 13.78 20.74 -19.04
N PRO A 442 12.90 20.06 -19.79
CA PRO A 442 13.22 19.54 -21.12
C PRO A 442 13.68 20.65 -22.07
N VAL A 443 12.93 21.75 -22.16
CA VAL A 443 13.24 22.89 -23.05
C VAL A 443 14.58 23.54 -22.69
N LEU A 444 14.88 23.71 -21.39
CA LEU A 444 16.17 24.23 -20.93
C LEU A 444 17.35 23.31 -21.30
N ILE A 445 17.14 22.00 -21.19
CA ILE A 445 18.17 21.01 -21.52
C ILE A 445 18.34 20.97 -23.04
N GLU A 446 17.28 20.97 -23.80
CA GLU A 446 17.28 20.98 -25.26
C GLU A 446 18.05 22.17 -25.81
N SER A 447 17.69 23.38 -25.42
CA SER A 447 18.39 24.60 -25.82
C SER A 447 19.88 24.59 -25.43
N GLY A 448 20.22 23.99 -24.28
CA GLY A 448 21.61 23.80 -23.87
C GLY A 448 22.37 22.80 -24.75
N LEU A 449 21.73 21.71 -25.14
CA LEU A 449 22.32 20.69 -26.04
C LEU A 449 22.52 21.23 -27.45
N ASP A 450 21.59 22.04 -27.96
CA ASP A 450 21.67 22.68 -29.26
C ASP A 450 22.81 23.69 -29.32
N GLN A 451 23.03 24.50 -28.27
CA GLN A 451 24.15 25.43 -28.18
C GLN A 451 25.50 24.72 -28.20
N ILE A 452 25.60 23.49 -27.73
CA ILE A 452 26.84 22.71 -27.70
C ILE A 452 27.03 21.95 -29.01
N GLY A 453 26.00 21.87 -29.90
CA GLY A 453 26.01 21.08 -31.13
C GLY A 453 26.02 19.58 -30.85
N CYS A 454 25.18 19.14 -29.95
CA CYS A 454 25.06 17.74 -29.53
C CYS A 454 24.59 16.87 -30.71
N ALA A 455 25.07 15.63 -30.80
CA ALA A 455 24.63 14.70 -31.84
C ALA A 455 23.16 14.25 -31.54
N ASP A 456 22.30 14.09 -32.54
CA ASP A 456 20.87 13.82 -32.44
C ASP A 456 20.55 12.57 -31.57
N TRP A 457 21.31 11.49 -31.74
CA TRP A 457 21.14 10.29 -30.93
C TRP A 457 21.37 10.52 -29.43
N LEU A 458 22.28 11.43 -29.06
CA LEU A 458 22.58 11.77 -27.68
C LEU A 458 21.54 12.75 -27.13
N LYS A 459 21.03 13.67 -27.98
CA LYS A 459 19.91 14.55 -27.66
C LYS A 459 18.67 13.70 -27.33
N GLY A 460 18.28 12.76 -28.20
CA GLY A 460 17.17 11.82 -27.95
C GLY A 460 17.37 10.96 -26.69
N LEU A 461 18.58 10.44 -26.46
CA LEU A 461 18.84 9.69 -25.19
C LEU A 461 18.62 10.56 -23.95
N ILE A 462 19.04 11.80 -23.98
CA ILE A 462 18.93 12.71 -22.83
C ILE A 462 17.48 13.16 -22.65
N LEU A 463 16.82 13.62 -23.71
CA LEU A 463 15.45 14.14 -23.64
C LEU A 463 14.44 13.01 -23.45
N ASP A 464 14.37 12.09 -24.40
CA ASP A 464 13.32 11.04 -24.41
C ASP A 464 13.63 9.88 -23.47
N GLY A 465 14.92 9.51 -23.34
CA GLY A 465 15.33 8.40 -22.47
C GLY A 465 15.45 8.78 -21.01
N ILE A 466 16.06 9.94 -20.70
CA ILE A 466 16.35 10.33 -19.32
C ILE A 466 15.34 11.32 -18.78
N VAL A 467 15.16 12.46 -19.45
CA VAL A 467 14.33 13.55 -18.95
C VAL A 467 12.85 13.17 -18.95
N ALA A 468 12.34 12.66 -20.04
CA ALA A 468 10.97 12.15 -20.13
C ALA A 468 10.71 11.00 -19.14
N GLY A 469 11.66 10.05 -19.02
CA GLY A 469 11.55 8.95 -18.06
C GLY A 469 11.57 9.39 -16.59
N VAL A 470 12.37 10.40 -16.25
CA VAL A 470 12.38 10.99 -14.90
C VAL A 470 11.14 11.85 -14.69
N GLY A 471 10.74 12.62 -15.70
CA GLY A 471 9.54 13.47 -15.69
C GLY A 471 8.28 12.67 -15.40
N ALA A 472 8.07 11.58 -16.12
CA ALA A 472 6.93 10.68 -15.89
C ALA A 472 6.80 10.16 -14.45
N VAL A 473 7.93 10.05 -13.73
CA VAL A 473 7.90 9.64 -12.31
C VAL A 473 7.69 10.82 -11.38
N LEU A 474 8.43 11.91 -11.61
CA LEU A 474 8.40 13.08 -10.72
C LEU A 474 7.11 13.89 -10.91
N GLY A 475 6.51 13.85 -12.10
CA GLY A 475 5.21 14.44 -12.37
C GLY A 475 4.11 13.94 -11.45
N PHE A 476 4.10 12.64 -11.12
CA PHE A 476 3.12 12.07 -10.18
C PHE A 476 3.43 12.30 -8.69
N VAL A 477 4.61 12.80 -8.35
CA VAL A 477 4.99 13.02 -6.93
C VAL A 477 4.06 13.99 -6.21
N PRO A 478 3.64 15.14 -6.76
CA PRO A 478 2.74 16.05 -6.08
C PRO A 478 1.42 15.39 -5.66
N GLN A 479 0.77 14.68 -6.56
CA GLN A 479 -0.48 13.94 -6.29
C GLN A 479 -0.28 12.90 -5.17
N MET A 480 0.84 12.18 -5.21
CA MET A 480 1.20 11.20 -4.18
C MET A 480 1.45 11.85 -2.82
N LEU A 481 2.05 13.04 -2.78
CA LEU A 481 2.26 13.77 -1.53
C LEU A 481 0.95 14.21 -0.90
N VAL A 482 -0.01 14.69 -1.71
CA VAL A 482 -1.36 15.04 -1.24
C VAL A 482 -2.06 13.80 -0.66
N LEU A 483 -1.99 12.67 -1.36
CA LEU A 483 -2.53 11.41 -0.86
C LEU A 483 -1.88 10.98 0.45
N PHE A 484 -0.56 11.02 0.54
CA PHE A 484 0.16 10.67 1.78
C PHE A 484 -0.15 11.61 2.94
N LEU A 485 -0.36 12.90 2.68
CA LEU A 485 -0.78 13.88 3.66
C LEU A 485 -2.12 13.50 4.29
N LEU A 486 -3.12 13.23 3.46
CA LEU A 486 -4.47 12.88 3.90
C LEU A 486 -4.49 11.52 4.62
N LEU A 487 -3.78 10.53 4.10
CA LEU A 487 -3.67 9.22 4.74
C LEU A 487 -2.92 9.30 6.09
N ALA A 488 -1.83 10.07 6.16
CA ALA A 488 -1.11 10.28 7.42
C ALA A 488 -1.99 10.99 8.47
N PHE A 489 -2.84 11.92 8.04
CA PHE A 489 -3.82 12.56 8.91
C PHE A 489 -4.85 11.54 9.45
N LEU A 490 -5.46 10.72 8.59
CA LEU A 490 -6.43 9.68 8.99
C LEU A 490 -5.82 8.61 9.89
N GLU A 491 -4.58 8.25 9.66
CA GLU A 491 -3.84 7.31 10.51
C GLU A 491 -3.54 7.93 11.87
N ALA A 492 -2.99 9.14 11.88
CA ALA A 492 -2.60 9.83 13.09
C ALA A 492 -3.79 10.21 13.99
N CYS A 493 -4.96 10.54 13.42
CA CYS A 493 -6.16 10.79 14.22
C CYS A 493 -6.81 9.51 14.79
N GLY A 494 -6.36 8.32 14.36
CA GLY A 494 -6.85 7.02 14.83
C GLY A 494 -8.07 6.47 14.06
N TYR A 495 -8.48 7.09 12.95
CA TYR A 495 -9.63 6.64 12.15
C TYR A 495 -9.39 5.29 11.48
N MET A 496 -8.17 5.06 10.95
CA MET A 496 -7.83 3.82 10.23
C MET A 496 -7.98 2.55 11.11
N ALA A 497 -7.72 2.66 12.41
CA ALA A 497 -7.91 1.56 13.35
C ALA A 497 -9.37 1.09 13.44
N ARG A 498 -10.32 2.04 13.40
CA ARG A 498 -11.77 1.75 13.45
C ARG A 498 -12.26 1.02 12.21
N ILE A 499 -11.77 1.43 11.07
CA ILE A 499 -12.13 0.79 9.80
C ILE A 499 -11.62 -0.64 9.75
N ALA A 500 -10.38 -0.86 10.14
CA ALA A 500 -9.82 -2.20 10.24
C ALA A 500 -10.67 -3.10 11.16
N PHE A 501 -11.17 -2.56 12.27
CA PHE A 501 -12.07 -3.27 13.19
C PHE A 501 -13.43 -3.65 12.55
N VAL A 502 -14.06 -2.71 11.85
CA VAL A 502 -15.36 -2.94 11.19
C VAL A 502 -15.25 -4.03 10.12
N LEU A 503 -14.16 -4.00 9.36
CA LEU A 503 -13.96 -4.88 8.20
C LEU A 503 -13.35 -6.24 8.55
N ASP A 504 -12.79 -6.40 9.74
CA ASP A 504 -12.17 -7.65 10.18
C ASP A 504 -13.12 -8.84 10.04
N ARG A 505 -14.39 -8.68 10.43
CA ARG A 505 -15.41 -9.74 10.30
C ARG A 505 -15.63 -10.19 8.86
N VAL A 506 -15.51 -9.28 7.89
CA VAL A 506 -15.70 -9.57 6.46
C VAL A 506 -14.48 -10.29 5.91
N PHE A 507 -13.30 -9.76 6.17
CA PHE A 507 -12.04 -10.28 5.64
C PHE A 507 -11.64 -11.64 6.22
N ARG A 508 -11.94 -11.89 7.48
CA ARG A 508 -11.72 -13.22 8.10
C ARG A 508 -12.46 -14.35 7.38
N LYS A 509 -13.65 -14.08 6.84
CA LYS A 509 -14.38 -15.09 6.04
C LYS A 509 -13.60 -15.54 4.79
N PHE A 510 -12.79 -14.64 4.25
CA PHE A 510 -11.94 -14.91 3.08
C PHE A 510 -10.51 -15.33 3.46
N GLY A 511 -10.23 -15.48 4.77
CA GLY A 511 -8.92 -15.91 5.25
C GLY A 511 -7.87 -14.83 5.35
N LEU A 512 -8.27 -13.56 5.23
CA LEU A 512 -7.44 -12.38 5.41
C LEU A 512 -7.74 -11.72 6.75
N SER A 513 -6.77 -11.04 7.35
CA SER A 513 -7.02 -10.23 8.55
C SER A 513 -7.73 -8.93 8.16
N GLY A 514 -8.50 -8.34 9.07
CA GLY A 514 -9.14 -7.04 8.83
C GLY A 514 -8.14 -5.92 8.54
N LYS A 515 -6.91 -6.02 9.03
CA LYS A 515 -5.81 -5.10 8.71
C LYS A 515 -5.41 -5.15 7.24
N SER A 516 -5.68 -6.26 6.52
CA SER A 516 -5.36 -6.41 5.08
C SER A 516 -6.17 -5.49 4.18
N PHE A 517 -7.34 -5.03 4.65
CA PHE A 517 -8.18 -4.13 3.87
C PHE A 517 -7.52 -2.76 3.64
N ILE A 518 -6.80 -2.23 4.64
CA ILE A 518 -6.15 -0.92 4.54
C ILE A 518 -5.15 -0.86 3.38
N PRO A 519 -4.18 -1.81 3.27
CA PRO A 519 -3.31 -1.91 2.10
C PRO A 519 -4.05 -2.01 0.77
N MET A 520 -5.09 -2.82 0.69
CA MET A 520 -5.86 -3.02 -0.55
C MET A 520 -6.58 -1.76 -0.98
N LEU A 521 -7.18 -1.06 -0.04
CA LEU A 521 -7.85 0.21 -0.33
C LEU A 521 -6.85 1.27 -0.81
N ILE A 522 -5.76 1.49 -0.06
CA ILE A 522 -4.72 2.44 -0.46
C ILE A 522 -4.15 2.05 -1.84
N GLY A 523 -4.09 0.74 -2.11
CA GLY A 523 -3.65 0.18 -3.39
C GLY A 523 -4.54 0.55 -4.59
N SER A 524 -5.82 0.91 -4.37
CA SER A 524 -6.70 1.40 -5.45
C SER A 524 -6.30 2.80 -5.93
N GLY A 525 -5.66 3.61 -5.12
CA GLY A 525 -5.02 4.85 -5.56
C GLY A 525 -3.66 4.58 -6.18
N CYS A 526 -2.76 3.94 -5.41
CA CYS A 526 -1.43 3.53 -5.88
C CYS A 526 -0.96 2.26 -5.15
N GLY A 527 -0.40 1.32 -5.91
CA GLY A 527 0.10 0.04 -5.37
C GLY A 527 1.28 0.19 -4.39
N VAL A 528 2.15 1.20 -4.59
CA VAL A 528 3.34 1.40 -3.74
C VAL A 528 2.96 1.70 -2.29
N PRO A 529 2.19 2.75 -1.98
CA PRO A 529 1.75 3.03 -0.61
C PRO A 529 0.85 1.92 -0.05
N GLY A 530 0.04 1.27 -0.91
CA GLY A 530 -0.76 0.12 -0.53
C GLY A 530 0.11 -1.01 0.04
N ILE A 531 1.17 -1.40 -0.66
CA ILE A 531 2.13 -2.40 -0.20
C ILE A 531 2.85 -1.95 1.09
N MET A 532 3.27 -0.68 1.16
CA MET A 532 3.93 -0.13 2.35
C MET A 532 3.03 -0.15 3.59
N ALA A 533 1.73 0.06 3.43
CA ALA A 533 0.77 0.01 4.52
C ALA A 533 0.63 -1.40 5.14
N SER A 534 1.06 -2.45 4.43
CA SER A 534 1.06 -3.82 4.96
C SER A 534 1.94 -4.02 6.20
N ARG A 535 2.82 -3.06 6.54
CA ARG A 535 3.62 -3.05 7.78
C ARG A 535 2.77 -3.09 9.04
N THR A 536 1.53 -2.62 8.97
CA THR A 536 0.60 -2.65 10.09
C THR A 536 0.09 -4.05 10.40
N ILE A 537 0.37 -5.04 9.54
CA ILE A 537 0.00 -6.44 9.71
C ILE A 537 1.14 -7.17 10.41
N GLU A 538 0.90 -7.59 11.63
CA GLU A 538 1.89 -8.23 12.50
C GLU A 538 2.24 -9.67 12.05
N ASN A 539 1.22 -10.43 11.64
CA ASN A 539 1.41 -11.79 11.16
C ASN A 539 2.10 -11.78 9.78
N GLU A 540 3.28 -12.38 9.70
CA GLU A 540 4.10 -12.37 8.48
C GLU A 540 3.41 -13.10 7.31
N ARG A 541 2.64 -14.16 7.57
CA ARG A 541 1.89 -14.91 6.54
C ARG A 541 0.78 -14.05 5.95
N ASP A 542 -0.03 -13.41 6.81
CA ASP A 542 -1.11 -12.52 6.41
C ASP A 542 -0.55 -11.28 5.68
N ARG A 543 0.57 -10.75 6.15
CA ARG A 543 1.27 -9.63 5.49
C ARG A 543 1.72 -10.01 4.09
N ARG A 544 2.40 -11.16 3.91
CA ARG A 544 2.84 -11.64 2.59
C ARG A 544 1.65 -11.88 1.66
N MET A 545 0.60 -12.51 2.15
CA MET A 545 -0.62 -12.75 1.38
C MET A 545 -1.28 -11.44 0.94
N THR A 546 -1.35 -10.46 1.84
CA THR A 546 -1.86 -9.11 1.53
C THR A 546 -1.01 -8.41 0.47
N ILE A 547 0.32 -8.44 0.59
CA ILE A 547 1.24 -7.85 -0.40
C ILE A 547 1.01 -8.47 -1.79
N MET A 548 0.82 -9.79 -1.87
CA MET A 548 0.60 -10.51 -3.12
C MET A 548 -0.72 -10.18 -3.80
N THR A 549 -1.73 -9.77 -3.04
CA THR A 549 -3.09 -9.56 -3.56
C THR A 549 -3.48 -8.08 -3.68
N THR A 550 -2.81 -7.18 -2.97
CA THR A 550 -3.15 -5.75 -2.94
C THR A 550 -3.17 -5.10 -4.33
N THR A 551 -2.29 -5.50 -5.23
CA THR A 551 -2.13 -4.88 -6.56
C THR A 551 -3.09 -5.41 -7.62
N PHE A 552 -3.98 -6.34 -7.29
CA PHE A 552 -5.04 -6.79 -8.20
C PHE A 552 -6.13 -5.72 -8.41
N ILE A 553 -6.35 -4.85 -7.42
CA ILE A 553 -7.23 -3.69 -7.61
C ILE A 553 -6.60 -2.73 -8.61
N PRO A 554 -7.38 -2.18 -9.56
CA PRO A 554 -6.91 -1.11 -10.43
C PRO A 554 -6.41 0.09 -9.62
N CYS A 555 -5.22 0.58 -9.94
CA CYS A 555 -4.71 1.87 -9.41
C CYS A 555 -4.91 2.98 -10.46
N GLY A 556 -4.71 4.24 -10.08
CA GLY A 556 -4.84 5.39 -10.97
C GLY A 556 -4.08 5.22 -12.29
N ALA A 557 -2.84 4.75 -12.25
CA ALA A 557 -2.01 4.47 -13.43
C ALA A 557 -2.55 3.40 -14.40
N LYS A 558 -3.54 2.61 -13.98
CA LYS A 558 -4.22 1.64 -14.86
C LYS A 558 -5.46 2.23 -15.54
N MET A 559 -5.94 3.40 -15.11
CA MET A 559 -7.19 3.97 -15.62
C MET A 559 -7.11 4.39 -17.08
N PRO A 560 -6.08 5.11 -17.56
CA PRO A 560 -5.96 5.46 -18.98
C PRO A 560 -5.96 4.22 -19.87
N PHE A 561 -5.23 3.17 -19.46
CA PHE A 561 -5.21 1.90 -20.20
C PHE A 561 -6.59 1.21 -20.25
N ILE A 562 -7.35 1.22 -19.14
CA ILE A 562 -8.71 0.66 -19.11
C ILE A 562 -9.63 1.48 -20.01
N ALA A 563 -9.50 2.82 -20.00
CA ALA A 563 -10.26 3.73 -20.83
C ALA A 563 -9.95 3.53 -22.31
N MET A 564 -8.67 3.44 -22.70
CA MET A 564 -8.24 3.16 -24.07
C MET A 564 -8.84 1.86 -24.60
N VAL A 565 -8.76 0.75 -23.85
CA VAL A 565 -9.34 -0.53 -24.28
C VAL A 565 -10.86 -0.46 -24.37
N ALA A 566 -11.52 0.21 -23.42
CA ALA A 566 -12.98 0.42 -23.44
C ALA A 566 -13.40 1.30 -24.63
N GLY A 567 -12.66 2.36 -24.94
CA GLY A 567 -12.91 3.27 -26.06
C GLY A 567 -12.71 2.58 -27.40
N ALA A 568 -11.52 2.05 -27.64
CA ALA A 568 -11.14 1.49 -28.93
C ALA A 568 -11.93 0.24 -29.34
N LEU A 569 -12.29 -0.64 -28.39
CA LEU A 569 -12.87 -1.95 -28.69
C LEU A 569 -14.35 -2.11 -28.27
N PHE A 570 -14.86 -1.22 -27.42
CA PHE A 570 -16.20 -1.34 -26.84
C PHE A 570 -17.01 -0.03 -26.88
N GLY A 571 -16.60 0.94 -27.72
CA GLY A 571 -17.29 2.21 -27.91
C GLY A 571 -17.49 3.02 -26.61
N GLY A 572 -16.47 3.06 -25.75
CA GLY A 572 -16.52 3.81 -24.49
C GLY A 572 -17.40 3.19 -23.39
N SER A 573 -17.75 1.93 -23.49
CA SER A 573 -18.68 1.26 -22.57
C SER A 573 -18.24 1.33 -21.11
N ALA A 574 -18.96 2.05 -20.27
CA ALA A 574 -18.77 2.15 -18.82
C ALA A 574 -18.80 0.78 -18.11
N TRP A 575 -19.47 -0.23 -18.68
CA TRP A 575 -19.51 -1.58 -18.14
C TRP A 575 -18.14 -2.27 -18.18
N VAL A 576 -17.34 -2.02 -19.22
CA VAL A 576 -15.99 -2.58 -19.35
C VAL A 576 -15.09 -2.01 -18.25
N SER A 577 -15.08 -0.70 -18.09
CA SER A 577 -14.30 -0.03 -17.04
C SER A 577 -14.72 -0.46 -15.63
N THR A 578 -16.03 -0.53 -15.38
CA THR A 578 -16.57 -0.99 -14.09
C THR A 578 -16.22 -2.45 -13.83
N SER A 579 -16.28 -3.32 -14.86
CA SER A 579 -15.95 -4.75 -14.71
C SER A 579 -14.51 -4.98 -14.27
N ALA A 580 -13.58 -4.13 -14.67
CA ALA A 580 -12.18 -4.22 -14.27
C ALA A 580 -12.01 -4.13 -12.73
N TYR A 581 -12.74 -3.26 -12.05
CA TYR A 581 -12.74 -3.20 -10.60
C TYR A 581 -13.31 -4.46 -9.95
N PHE A 582 -14.42 -4.97 -10.46
CA PHE A 582 -15.01 -6.21 -9.94
C PHE A 582 -14.11 -7.42 -10.16
N ILE A 583 -13.41 -7.50 -11.29
CA ILE A 583 -12.41 -8.55 -11.54
C ILE A 583 -11.26 -8.45 -10.53
N GLY A 584 -10.76 -7.25 -10.24
CA GLY A 584 -9.72 -7.03 -9.24
C GLY A 584 -10.15 -7.50 -7.85
N VAL A 585 -11.35 -7.13 -7.41
CA VAL A 585 -11.92 -7.56 -6.13
C VAL A 585 -12.13 -9.08 -6.09
N ALA A 586 -12.69 -9.66 -7.15
CA ALA A 586 -12.87 -11.11 -7.27
C ALA A 586 -11.52 -11.85 -7.21
N ALA A 587 -10.49 -11.32 -7.89
CA ALA A 587 -9.15 -11.87 -7.88
C ALA A 587 -8.54 -11.89 -6.46
N ILE A 588 -8.75 -10.85 -5.66
CA ILE A 588 -8.31 -10.79 -4.26
C ILE A 588 -9.00 -11.89 -3.44
N ILE A 589 -10.33 -12.01 -3.55
CA ILE A 589 -11.10 -12.99 -2.79
C ILE A 589 -10.69 -14.42 -3.19
N ILE A 590 -10.62 -14.71 -4.48
CA ILE A 590 -10.22 -16.02 -5.01
C ILE A 590 -8.81 -16.37 -4.55
N SER A 591 -7.84 -15.45 -4.71
CA SER A 591 -6.46 -15.65 -4.28
C SER A 591 -6.34 -15.81 -2.77
N GLY A 592 -7.06 -15.03 -1.98
CA GLY A 592 -7.08 -15.15 -0.52
C GLY A 592 -7.52 -16.54 -0.07
N ILE A 593 -8.64 -17.04 -0.62
CA ILE A 593 -9.16 -18.37 -0.29
C ILE A 593 -8.20 -19.48 -0.76
N MET A 594 -7.62 -19.36 -1.96
CA MET A 594 -6.70 -20.35 -2.50
C MET A 594 -5.38 -20.41 -1.71
N LEU A 595 -4.78 -19.26 -1.45
CA LEU A 595 -3.51 -19.18 -0.72
C LEU A 595 -3.65 -19.72 0.70
N LYS A 596 -4.73 -19.38 1.42
CA LYS A 596 -5.00 -19.89 2.77
C LYS A 596 -5.07 -21.41 2.83
N LYS A 597 -5.51 -22.07 1.76
CA LYS A 597 -5.58 -23.54 1.66
C LYS A 597 -4.26 -24.21 1.24
N SER A 598 -3.18 -23.43 1.08
CA SER A 598 -1.85 -23.93 0.80
C SER A 598 -1.03 -24.12 2.07
N LYS A 599 -0.10 -25.06 2.10
CA LYS A 599 0.78 -25.33 3.26
C LYS A 599 1.56 -24.08 3.71
N MET A 600 1.89 -23.19 2.78
CA MET A 600 2.72 -21.99 3.05
C MET A 600 1.99 -20.90 3.82
N PHE A 601 0.65 -20.83 3.67
CA PHE A 601 -0.21 -19.79 4.27
C PHE A 601 -1.29 -20.38 5.18
N ALA A 602 -1.27 -21.68 5.44
CA ALA A 602 -2.20 -22.34 6.33
C ALA A 602 -2.02 -21.87 7.78
N GLY A 603 -3.11 -21.69 8.49
CA GLY A 603 -3.18 -21.24 9.89
C GLY A 603 -4.34 -20.29 10.11
N ASP A 604 -4.73 -20.09 11.35
CA ASP A 604 -5.79 -19.14 11.68
C ASP A 604 -5.27 -17.71 11.50
N PRO A 605 -6.09 -16.77 10.95
CA PRO A 605 -5.73 -15.37 10.91
C PRO A 605 -5.53 -14.88 12.35
N ALA A 606 -4.48 -14.08 12.55
CA ALA A 606 -4.20 -13.51 13.87
C ALA A 606 -5.46 -12.84 14.44
N PRO A 607 -5.78 -13.06 15.72
CA PRO A 607 -6.90 -12.39 16.34
C PRO A 607 -6.71 -10.88 16.22
N PHE A 608 -7.78 -10.18 15.84
CA PHE A 608 -7.74 -8.73 15.73
C PHE A 608 -7.79 -8.13 17.14
N VAL A 609 -6.62 -8.04 17.76
CA VAL A 609 -6.45 -7.35 19.04
C VAL A 609 -5.82 -5.99 18.74
N MET A 610 -6.63 -4.98 18.51
CA MET A 610 -6.15 -3.61 18.30
C MET A 610 -6.90 -2.67 19.25
N GLU A 611 -6.12 -1.90 20.01
CA GLU A 611 -6.70 -0.78 20.75
C GLU A 611 -7.25 0.23 19.77
N LEU A 612 -8.45 0.72 20.04
CA LEU A 612 -8.96 1.90 19.39
C LEU A 612 -8.39 3.12 20.14
N PRO A 613 -7.29 3.75 19.67
CA PRO A 613 -6.69 4.88 20.36
C PRO A 613 -7.73 6.01 20.43
N ALA A 614 -7.75 6.80 21.52
CA ALA A 614 -8.66 7.95 21.61
C ALA A 614 -8.42 8.89 20.42
N TYR A 615 -9.48 9.48 19.84
CA TYR A 615 -9.32 10.48 18.80
C TYR A 615 -8.57 11.68 19.33
N HIS A 616 -7.57 12.11 18.57
CA HIS A 616 -6.82 13.32 18.85
C HIS A 616 -6.49 14.06 17.55
N TRP A 617 -6.38 15.36 17.64
CA TRP A 617 -5.86 16.15 16.52
C TRP A 617 -4.37 15.85 16.36
N PRO A 618 -3.95 15.37 15.19
CA PRO A 618 -2.53 15.14 14.94
C PRO A 618 -1.79 16.49 14.87
N THR A 619 -0.55 16.50 15.34
CA THR A 619 0.31 17.67 15.17
C THR A 619 0.71 17.79 13.71
N LEU A 620 0.61 18.99 13.14
CA LEU A 620 0.92 19.24 11.73
C LEU A 620 2.35 18.77 11.37
N GLY A 621 3.30 18.99 12.27
CA GLY A 621 4.70 18.56 12.07
C GLY A 621 4.85 17.04 11.91
N ASN A 622 4.09 16.23 12.65
CA ASN A 622 4.14 14.79 12.53
C ASN A 622 3.52 14.30 11.21
N VAL A 623 2.42 14.93 10.79
CA VAL A 623 1.75 14.60 9.53
C VAL A 623 2.65 14.93 8.34
N LEU A 624 3.21 16.14 8.30
CA LEU A 624 4.13 16.58 7.24
C LEU A 624 5.40 15.73 7.20
N ARG A 625 5.96 15.38 8.35
CA ARG A 625 7.12 14.49 8.41
C ARG A 625 6.81 13.09 7.88
N SER A 626 5.68 12.51 8.26
CA SER A 626 5.23 11.20 7.76
C SER A 626 4.99 11.23 6.25
N MET A 627 4.36 12.29 5.74
CA MET A 627 4.18 12.54 4.31
C MET A 627 5.52 12.56 3.58
N TRP A 628 6.47 13.40 4.07
CA TRP A 628 7.78 13.56 3.43
C TRP A 628 8.63 12.30 3.46
N GLU A 629 8.68 11.57 4.58
CA GLU A 629 9.41 10.32 4.69
C GLU A 629 8.90 9.25 3.69
N ARG A 630 7.58 9.18 3.49
CA ARG A 630 6.96 8.29 2.50
C ARG A 630 7.26 8.76 1.08
N GLY A 631 7.08 10.05 0.79
CA GLY A 631 7.36 10.65 -0.52
C GLY A 631 8.82 10.52 -0.93
N TRP A 632 9.75 10.87 -0.03
CA TRP A 632 11.18 10.75 -0.29
C TRP A 632 11.63 9.30 -0.53
N SER A 633 11.08 8.37 0.23
CA SER A 633 11.32 6.94 0.03
C SER A 633 10.83 6.46 -1.35
N PHE A 634 9.73 7.03 -1.86
CA PHE A 634 9.23 6.76 -3.20
C PHE A 634 10.19 7.33 -4.25
N ILE A 635 10.50 8.63 -4.21
CA ILE A 635 11.38 9.34 -5.16
C ILE A 635 12.73 8.63 -5.29
N LYS A 636 13.38 8.34 -4.16
CA LYS A 636 14.72 7.74 -4.17
C LYS A 636 14.76 6.36 -4.81
N LYS A 637 13.71 5.56 -4.68
CA LYS A 637 13.70 4.16 -5.14
C LYS A 637 13.06 3.99 -6.50
N ALA A 638 11.97 4.70 -6.76
CA ALA A 638 11.31 4.68 -8.05
C ALA A 638 12.21 5.31 -9.11
N GLY A 639 12.79 6.49 -8.82
CA GLY A 639 13.62 7.23 -9.76
C GLY A 639 14.81 6.44 -10.31
N THR A 640 15.52 5.65 -9.49
CA THR A 640 16.68 4.89 -9.97
C THR A 640 16.31 3.70 -10.86
N ILE A 641 15.29 2.93 -10.48
CA ILE A 641 14.89 1.73 -11.23
C ILE A 641 14.22 2.13 -12.53
N ILE A 642 13.34 3.14 -12.46
CA ILE A 642 12.60 3.60 -13.64
C ILE A 642 13.55 4.27 -14.62
N LEU A 643 14.47 5.14 -14.17
CA LEU A 643 15.49 5.74 -15.04
C LEU A 643 16.29 4.70 -15.84
N LEU A 644 16.79 3.65 -15.16
CA LEU A 644 17.51 2.59 -15.87
C LEU A 644 16.63 1.83 -16.86
N SER A 645 15.36 1.64 -16.51
CA SER A 645 14.41 0.94 -17.37
C SER A 645 14.00 1.78 -18.57
N THR A 646 13.79 3.09 -18.42
CA THR A 646 13.43 3.97 -19.54
C THR A 646 14.59 4.11 -20.51
N ILE A 647 15.83 4.26 -20.05
CA ILE A 647 17.02 4.23 -20.89
C ILE A 647 17.12 2.91 -21.67
N PHE A 648 16.88 1.78 -21.01
CA PHE A 648 16.91 0.47 -21.65
C PHE A 648 15.82 0.32 -22.72
N VAL A 649 14.59 0.75 -22.41
CA VAL A 649 13.47 0.70 -23.37
C VAL A 649 13.73 1.65 -24.52
N TRP A 650 14.11 2.91 -24.27
CA TRP A 650 14.47 3.87 -25.32
C TRP A 650 15.52 3.27 -26.28
N PHE A 651 16.63 2.75 -25.73
CA PHE A 651 17.68 2.13 -26.55
C PHE A 651 17.14 0.97 -27.40
N THR A 652 16.34 0.09 -26.82
CA THR A 652 15.81 -1.10 -27.53
C THR A 652 14.72 -0.74 -28.52
N THR A 653 14.05 0.39 -28.38
CA THR A 653 13.02 0.91 -29.30
C THR A 653 13.67 1.58 -30.51
N TYR A 654 14.61 2.47 -30.27
CA TYR A 654 15.19 3.30 -31.34
C TYR A 654 16.43 2.70 -31.98
N PHE A 655 16.93 1.55 -31.55
CA PHE A 655 18.04 0.87 -32.22
C PHE A 655 17.63 -0.51 -32.73
N GLY A 656 18.12 -0.82 -33.97
CA GLY A 656 17.81 -2.09 -34.59
C GLY A 656 18.68 -2.35 -35.85
N TRP A 657 18.29 -3.36 -36.60
CA TRP A 657 18.99 -3.74 -37.82
C TRP A 657 18.10 -3.53 -39.04
N VAL A 658 18.51 -2.63 -39.90
CA VAL A 658 17.92 -2.39 -41.23
C VAL A 658 18.97 -2.71 -42.29
N ASP A 659 18.64 -3.50 -43.28
CA ASP A 659 19.52 -3.95 -44.36
C ASP A 659 20.88 -4.56 -43.89
N GLY A 660 20.88 -5.17 -42.69
CA GLY A 660 22.06 -5.81 -42.11
C GLY A 660 22.99 -4.85 -41.37
N ALA A 661 22.74 -3.55 -41.35
CA ALA A 661 23.47 -2.56 -40.59
C ALA A 661 22.72 -2.25 -39.26
N PHE A 662 23.48 -2.12 -38.17
CA PHE A 662 22.94 -1.66 -36.90
C PHE A 662 22.93 -0.14 -36.86
N GLN A 663 21.76 0.45 -36.75
CA GLN A 663 21.59 1.91 -36.79
C GLN A 663 20.44 2.37 -35.90
N MET A 664 20.34 3.68 -35.67
CA MET A 664 19.18 4.33 -35.09
C MET A 664 18.03 4.30 -36.10
N LEU A 665 16.85 3.97 -35.65
CA LEU A 665 15.64 3.78 -36.44
C LEU A 665 14.80 5.05 -36.44
N SER A 666 14.19 5.37 -37.58
CA SER A 666 13.07 6.30 -37.63
C SER A 666 11.78 5.66 -37.12
N GLU A 667 10.77 6.44 -36.84
CA GLU A 667 9.47 5.94 -36.33
C GLU A 667 8.82 4.90 -37.26
N GLU A 668 8.96 5.05 -38.56
CA GLU A 668 8.50 4.10 -39.58
C GLU A 668 9.20 2.73 -39.48
N GLN A 669 10.44 2.71 -38.98
CA GLN A 669 11.31 1.52 -38.94
C GLN A 669 11.27 0.79 -37.61
N ILE A 670 10.44 1.19 -36.65
CA ILE A 670 10.34 0.60 -35.28
C ILE A 670 10.09 -0.91 -35.32
N ASN A 671 9.45 -1.42 -36.37
CA ASN A 671 9.26 -2.86 -36.59
C ASN A 671 10.57 -3.66 -36.67
N SER A 672 11.69 -2.99 -37.02
CA SER A 672 13.04 -3.59 -37.12
C SER A 672 13.84 -3.45 -35.79
N SER A 673 13.27 -2.88 -34.76
CA SER A 673 13.93 -2.61 -33.48
C SER A 673 14.30 -3.88 -32.71
N ILE A 674 15.24 -3.72 -31.77
CA ILE A 674 15.60 -4.78 -30.80
C ILE A 674 14.35 -5.18 -30.02
N LEU A 675 13.55 -4.19 -29.63
CA LEU A 675 12.33 -4.39 -28.85
C LEU A 675 11.28 -5.20 -29.63
N ALA A 676 11.11 -4.94 -30.93
CA ALA A 676 10.24 -5.72 -31.79
C ALA A 676 10.69 -7.19 -31.90
N ARG A 677 12.01 -7.43 -32.01
CA ARG A 677 12.57 -8.81 -32.02
C ARG A 677 12.34 -9.54 -30.70
N ILE A 678 12.52 -8.87 -29.57
CA ILE A 678 12.21 -9.42 -28.24
C ILE A 678 10.71 -9.70 -28.14
N GLY A 679 9.87 -8.76 -28.59
CA GLY A 679 8.42 -8.93 -28.62
C GLY A 679 7.99 -10.15 -29.41
N ASN A 680 8.52 -10.32 -30.63
CA ASN A 680 8.26 -11.49 -31.47
C ASN A 680 8.69 -12.82 -30.84
N LEU A 681 9.81 -12.81 -30.09
CA LEU A 681 10.32 -14.00 -29.40
C LEU A 681 9.36 -14.49 -28.30
N ILE A 682 8.61 -13.60 -27.66
CA ILE A 682 7.69 -13.91 -26.55
C ILE A 682 6.22 -13.87 -26.93
N ALA A 683 5.85 -13.28 -28.08
CA ALA A 683 4.46 -13.09 -28.52
C ALA A 683 3.69 -14.41 -28.57
N TRP A 684 4.33 -15.52 -28.95
CA TRP A 684 3.70 -16.86 -28.96
C TRP A 684 3.16 -17.31 -27.61
N ILE A 685 3.70 -16.82 -26.49
CA ILE A 685 3.24 -17.13 -25.15
C ILE A 685 1.81 -16.59 -24.96
N PHE A 686 1.50 -15.46 -25.58
CA PHE A 686 0.21 -14.79 -25.44
C PHE A 686 -0.80 -15.19 -26.52
N ALA A 687 -0.38 -15.95 -27.54
CA ALA A 687 -1.28 -16.46 -28.58
C ALA A 687 -2.49 -17.24 -28.01
N PRO A 688 -2.36 -18.11 -26.97
CA PRO A 688 -3.51 -18.76 -26.37
C PRO A 688 -4.52 -17.81 -25.68
N LEU A 689 -4.10 -16.57 -25.38
CA LEU A 689 -4.91 -15.51 -24.79
C LEU A 689 -5.61 -14.62 -25.85
N GLY A 690 -5.33 -14.88 -27.14
CA GLY A 690 -5.95 -14.19 -28.27
C GLY A 690 -5.19 -12.97 -28.82
N TRP A 691 -4.04 -12.61 -28.24
CA TRP A 691 -3.26 -11.42 -28.62
C TRP A 691 -1.76 -11.75 -28.77
N GLY A 692 -1.46 -12.73 -29.60
CA GLY A 692 -0.08 -13.17 -29.87
C GLY A 692 0.70 -12.29 -30.84
N ASN A 693 0.43 -10.99 -30.93
CA ASN A 693 1.20 -10.02 -31.69
C ASN A 693 2.34 -9.42 -30.83
N TRP A 694 3.41 -9.00 -31.47
CA TRP A 694 4.58 -8.48 -30.76
C TRP A 694 4.32 -7.13 -30.09
N GLN A 695 3.47 -6.29 -30.68
CA GLN A 695 3.11 -4.97 -30.14
C GLN A 695 2.44 -5.11 -28.76
N ALA A 696 1.42 -5.97 -28.63
CA ALA A 696 0.75 -6.23 -27.37
C ALA A 696 1.70 -6.86 -26.33
N ALA A 697 2.58 -7.77 -26.79
CA ALA A 697 3.57 -8.37 -25.91
C ALA A 697 4.55 -7.32 -25.35
N VAL A 698 5.02 -6.41 -26.18
CA VAL A 698 5.90 -5.30 -25.80
C VAL A 698 5.15 -4.34 -24.86
N ALA A 699 3.93 -3.92 -25.19
CA ALA A 699 3.12 -3.05 -24.33
C ALA A 699 2.91 -3.66 -22.93
N SER A 700 2.73 -4.98 -22.83
CA SER A 700 2.62 -5.65 -21.53
C SER A 700 3.94 -5.61 -20.74
N ILE A 701 5.10 -5.63 -21.41
CA ILE A 701 6.42 -5.53 -20.76
C ILE A 701 6.70 -4.09 -20.33
N THR A 702 6.48 -3.11 -21.20
CA THR A 702 6.64 -1.69 -20.85
C THR A 702 5.72 -1.29 -19.71
N GLY A 703 4.52 -1.87 -19.64
CA GLY A 703 3.60 -1.75 -18.52
C GLY A 703 4.09 -2.35 -17.18
N LEU A 704 5.20 -3.10 -17.16
CA LEU A 704 5.87 -3.46 -15.89
C LEU A 704 6.75 -2.32 -15.37
N ILE A 705 7.20 -1.43 -16.22
CA ILE A 705 7.97 -0.25 -15.81
C ILE A 705 7.02 0.70 -15.11
N ALA A 706 6.03 1.17 -15.83
CA ALA A 706 4.91 1.98 -15.35
C ALA A 706 3.65 1.60 -16.13
N LYS A 707 2.49 1.53 -15.48
CA LYS A 707 1.28 1.00 -16.12
C LYS A 707 0.69 1.96 -17.16
N GLU A 708 0.88 3.24 -17.01
CA GLU A 708 0.57 4.28 -17.99
C GLU A 708 1.34 4.10 -19.30
N ASN A 709 2.56 3.59 -19.25
CA ASN A 709 3.38 3.33 -20.45
C ASN A 709 2.74 2.31 -21.42
N ILE A 710 1.71 1.58 -21.00
CA ILE A 710 0.95 0.72 -21.92
C ILE A 710 0.29 1.58 -22.99
N VAL A 711 -0.35 2.69 -22.58
CA VAL A 711 -1.05 3.60 -23.50
C VAL A 711 -0.05 4.25 -24.46
N GLY A 712 1.01 4.88 -23.92
CA GLY A 712 2.04 5.50 -24.74
C GLY A 712 2.71 4.52 -25.73
N THR A 713 3.03 3.29 -25.27
CA THR A 713 3.60 2.26 -26.16
C THR A 713 2.61 1.84 -27.24
N MET A 714 1.33 1.66 -26.89
CA MET A 714 0.28 1.33 -27.87
C MET A 714 0.07 2.49 -28.86
N GLY A 715 0.08 3.73 -28.37
CA GLY A 715 0.02 4.92 -29.22
C GLY A 715 1.12 4.95 -30.29
N ILE A 716 2.37 4.75 -29.89
CA ILE A 716 3.51 4.73 -30.81
C ILE A 716 3.42 3.54 -31.78
N LEU A 717 3.14 2.33 -31.27
CA LEU A 717 3.21 1.11 -32.07
C LEU A 717 2.01 0.91 -33.03
N TYR A 718 0.89 1.61 -32.79
CA TYR A 718 -0.32 1.52 -33.62
C TYR A 718 -0.65 2.84 -34.35
N ARG A 719 0.21 3.87 -34.27
CA ARG A 719 0.06 5.13 -35.00
C ARG A 719 0.53 5.05 -36.44
N ALA A 720 1.36 4.08 -36.81
CA ALA A 720 1.97 3.98 -38.15
C ALA A 720 0.92 3.60 -39.22
N GLY A 721 0.63 4.52 -40.14
CA GLY A 721 -0.28 4.36 -41.28
C GLY A 721 -1.42 5.37 -41.28
N GLU A 722 -2.21 5.38 -42.40
CA GLU A 722 -3.44 6.19 -42.49
C GLU A 722 -4.49 5.65 -41.49
N GLY A 723 -5.00 6.48 -40.60
CA GLY A 723 -6.04 6.12 -39.67
C GLY A 723 -5.66 6.41 -38.20
N THR A 724 -6.63 6.17 -37.32
CA THR A 724 -6.49 6.48 -35.92
C THR A 724 -5.89 5.31 -35.12
N VAL A 725 -5.26 5.59 -33.99
CA VAL A 725 -4.76 4.53 -33.07
C VAL A 725 -5.89 3.58 -32.68
N TYR A 726 -7.10 4.09 -32.47
CA TYR A 726 -8.28 3.29 -32.13
C TYR A 726 -8.74 2.39 -33.26
N SER A 727 -8.71 2.86 -34.50
CA SER A 727 -9.05 2.05 -35.68
C SER A 727 -8.06 0.90 -35.88
N HIS A 728 -6.76 1.16 -35.68
CA HIS A 728 -5.71 0.13 -35.78
C HIS A 728 -5.79 -0.87 -34.62
N LEU A 729 -6.15 -0.42 -33.42
CA LEU A 729 -6.40 -1.31 -32.29
C LEU A 729 -7.64 -2.20 -32.54
N ALA A 730 -8.72 -1.63 -33.08
CA ALA A 730 -9.94 -2.37 -33.43
C ALA A 730 -9.69 -3.41 -34.54
N ALA A 731 -8.79 -3.13 -35.47
CA ALA A 731 -8.35 -4.06 -36.50
C ALA A 731 -7.44 -5.18 -35.93
N ALA A 732 -6.57 -4.85 -34.95
CA ALA A 732 -5.61 -5.79 -34.39
C ALA A 732 -6.20 -6.73 -33.32
N PHE A 733 -7.25 -6.30 -32.62
CA PHE A 733 -7.88 -7.06 -31.53
C PHE A 733 -9.35 -7.35 -31.84
N THR A 734 -9.76 -8.58 -31.62
CA THR A 734 -11.19 -8.84 -31.43
C THR A 734 -11.62 -8.36 -30.03
N GLY A 735 -12.89 -7.99 -29.82
CA GLY A 735 -13.36 -7.51 -28.52
C GLY A 735 -13.02 -8.47 -27.37
N ILE A 736 -13.14 -9.80 -27.56
CA ILE A 736 -12.76 -10.79 -26.55
C ILE A 736 -11.25 -10.83 -26.32
N ALA A 737 -10.43 -10.68 -27.34
CA ALA A 737 -8.98 -10.64 -27.24
C ALA A 737 -8.53 -9.38 -26.49
N GLY A 738 -9.13 -8.23 -26.81
CA GLY A 738 -8.88 -6.98 -26.09
C GLY A 738 -9.31 -7.04 -24.63
N TYR A 739 -10.44 -7.65 -24.33
CA TYR A 739 -10.85 -7.87 -22.94
C TYR A 739 -9.90 -8.81 -22.18
N SER A 740 -9.43 -9.87 -22.85
CA SER A 740 -8.40 -10.77 -22.32
C SER A 740 -7.08 -10.02 -22.04
N PHE A 741 -6.66 -9.13 -22.95
CA PHE A 741 -5.49 -8.26 -22.78
C PHE A 741 -5.65 -7.32 -21.58
N LEU A 742 -6.84 -6.71 -21.42
CA LEU A 742 -7.19 -5.89 -20.27
C LEU A 742 -7.07 -6.70 -18.97
N VAL A 743 -7.69 -7.86 -18.90
CA VAL A 743 -7.67 -8.73 -17.70
C VAL A 743 -6.24 -9.15 -17.32
N PHE A 744 -5.43 -9.51 -18.33
CA PHE A 744 -4.03 -9.87 -18.08
C PHE A 744 -3.24 -8.70 -17.47
N ASN A 745 -3.27 -7.53 -18.10
CA ASN A 745 -2.52 -6.36 -17.65
C ASN A 745 -3.03 -5.76 -16.34
N LEU A 746 -4.32 -6.01 -16.02
CA LEU A 746 -4.91 -5.68 -14.75
C LEU A 746 -4.34 -6.53 -13.61
N LEU A 747 -4.26 -7.85 -13.80
CA LEU A 747 -3.93 -8.83 -12.76
C LEU A 747 -2.45 -9.25 -12.73
N CYS A 748 -1.67 -9.00 -13.78
CA CYS A 748 -0.25 -9.34 -13.82
C CYS A 748 0.57 -8.55 -12.79
N ALA A 749 1.86 -8.81 -12.70
CA ALA A 749 2.76 -8.11 -11.81
C ALA A 749 2.61 -6.58 -11.94
N PRO A 750 2.66 -5.84 -10.83
CA PRO A 750 2.54 -4.38 -10.85
C PRO A 750 3.80 -3.73 -11.41
N CYS A 751 3.83 -2.39 -11.48
CA CYS A 751 4.99 -1.62 -11.90
C CYS A 751 6.24 -1.89 -11.03
N PHE A 752 7.42 -1.63 -11.58
CA PHE A 752 8.71 -1.87 -10.88
C PHE A 752 8.81 -1.13 -9.55
N ALA A 753 8.23 0.06 -9.43
CA ALA A 753 8.15 0.77 -8.15
C ALA A 753 7.42 -0.05 -7.09
N ALA A 754 6.30 -0.68 -7.44
CA ALA A 754 5.55 -1.55 -6.54
C ALA A 754 6.28 -2.87 -6.26
N ILE A 755 6.95 -3.46 -7.26
CA ILE A 755 7.81 -4.65 -7.05
C ILE A 755 8.96 -4.31 -6.09
N GLY A 756 9.55 -3.12 -6.20
CA GLY A 756 10.55 -2.61 -5.26
C GLY A 756 10.01 -2.46 -3.84
N ALA A 757 8.77 -2.02 -3.67
CA ALA A 757 8.07 -1.98 -2.39
C ALA A 757 7.81 -3.41 -1.85
N MET A 758 7.36 -4.35 -2.71
CA MET A 758 7.20 -5.76 -2.35
C MET A 758 8.51 -6.36 -1.81
N LYS A 759 9.63 -6.14 -2.52
CA LYS A 759 10.96 -6.63 -2.10
C LYS A 759 11.34 -6.14 -0.72
N ARG A 760 11.03 -4.89 -0.41
CA ARG A 760 11.32 -4.28 0.88
C ARG A 760 10.43 -4.83 1.99
N GLU A 761 9.11 -4.88 1.77
CA GLU A 761 8.16 -5.29 2.80
C GLU A 761 8.17 -6.80 3.05
N MET A 762 8.50 -7.61 2.05
CA MET A 762 8.69 -9.07 2.20
C MET A 762 10.05 -9.45 2.77
N ASN A 763 11.05 -8.55 2.71
CA ASN A 763 12.43 -8.75 3.16
C ASN A 763 13.06 -10.10 2.72
N SER A 764 12.62 -10.60 1.56
CA SER A 764 13.09 -11.87 1.01
C SER A 764 12.99 -11.89 -0.51
N PRO A 765 14.10 -12.02 -1.25
CA PRO A 765 14.08 -12.12 -2.70
C PRO A 765 13.23 -13.30 -3.20
N ARG A 766 13.28 -14.44 -2.48
CA ARG A 766 12.50 -15.65 -2.86
C ARG A 766 11.01 -15.38 -2.83
N TRP A 767 10.51 -14.71 -1.80
CA TRP A 767 9.10 -14.36 -1.67
C TRP A 767 8.67 -13.31 -2.67
N THR A 768 9.56 -12.36 -3.00
CA THR A 768 9.27 -11.34 -4.03
C THR A 768 9.08 -12.00 -5.40
N TRP A 769 10.02 -12.86 -5.82
CA TRP A 769 9.90 -13.58 -7.09
C TRP A 769 8.72 -14.53 -7.12
N PHE A 770 8.42 -15.19 -5.99
CA PHE A 770 7.21 -16.00 -5.87
C PHE A 770 5.94 -15.18 -6.05
N ALA A 771 5.87 -13.98 -5.44
CA ALA A 771 4.73 -13.08 -5.57
C ALA A 771 4.52 -12.62 -7.03
N VAL A 772 5.59 -12.17 -7.69
CA VAL A 772 5.57 -11.76 -9.10
C VAL A 772 5.15 -12.92 -10.00
N GLY A 773 5.75 -14.10 -9.81
CA GLY A 773 5.40 -15.30 -10.57
C GLY A 773 3.96 -15.75 -10.35
N TYR A 774 3.46 -15.68 -9.11
CA TYR A 774 2.07 -15.97 -8.79
C TYR A 774 1.11 -15.00 -9.48
N GLN A 775 1.37 -13.69 -9.43
CA GLN A 775 0.52 -12.68 -10.07
C GLN A 775 0.48 -12.87 -11.59
N CYS A 776 1.63 -13.03 -12.24
CA CYS A 776 1.68 -13.29 -13.69
C CYS A 776 0.99 -14.60 -14.07
N GLY A 777 1.21 -15.69 -13.30
CA GLY A 777 0.57 -16.98 -13.55
C GLY A 777 -0.94 -16.95 -13.35
N PHE A 778 -1.40 -16.28 -12.29
CA PHE A 778 -2.81 -16.10 -12.03
C PHE A 778 -3.50 -15.26 -13.11
N ALA A 779 -2.87 -14.13 -13.50
CA ALA A 779 -3.34 -13.28 -14.60
C ALA A 779 -3.46 -14.07 -15.91
N TYR A 780 -2.45 -14.89 -16.23
CA TYR A 780 -2.44 -15.73 -17.43
C TYR A 780 -3.59 -16.73 -17.43
N VAL A 781 -3.81 -17.42 -16.31
CA VAL A 781 -4.90 -18.40 -16.19
C VAL A 781 -6.27 -17.76 -16.35
N ILE A 782 -6.51 -16.63 -15.67
CA ILE A 782 -7.81 -15.93 -15.76
C ILE A 782 -8.03 -15.40 -17.17
N SER A 783 -7.03 -14.75 -17.77
CA SER A 783 -7.09 -14.22 -19.13
C SER A 783 -7.34 -15.32 -20.16
N LEU A 784 -6.69 -16.48 -20.04
CA LEU A 784 -6.92 -17.63 -20.91
C LEU A 784 -8.35 -18.14 -20.79
N ILE A 785 -8.88 -18.29 -19.56
CA ILE A 785 -10.25 -18.70 -19.33
C ILE A 785 -11.22 -17.72 -20.01
N VAL A 786 -11.01 -16.41 -19.80
CA VAL A 786 -11.84 -15.34 -20.39
C VAL A 786 -11.85 -15.45 -21.92
N TYR A 787 -10.68 -15.54 -22.53
CA TYR A 787 -10.56 -15.61 -24.00
C TYR A 787 -11.20 -16.89 -24.57
N GLN A 788 -10.77 -18.05 -24.08
CA GLN A 788 -11.20 -19.33 -24.68
C GLN A 788 -12.69 -19.61 -24.46
N LEU A 789 -13.24 -19.24 -23.28
CA LEU A 789 -14.68 -19.36 -23.06
C LEU A 789 -15.46 -18.30 -23.85
N GLY A 790 -14.95 -17.08 -23.97
CA GLY A 790 -15.55 -16.04 -24.81
C GLY A 790 -15.67 -16.49 -26.28
N MET A 791 -14.59 -17.05 -26.85
CA MET A 791 -14.58 -17.59 -28.21
C MET A 791 -15.54 -18.79 -28.35
N LEU A 792 -15.70 -19.61 -27.31
CA LEU A 792 -16.67 -20.72 -27.31
C LEU A 792 -18.09 -20.20 -27.41
N PHE A 793 -18.44 -19.13 -26.67
CA PHE A 793 -19.78 -18.52 -26.74
C PHE A 793 -20.07 -17.89 -28.11
N GLN A 794 -19.04 -17.42 -28.83
CA GLN A 794 -19.17 -16.93 -30.21
C GLN A 794 -19.18 -18.04 -31.27
N GLY A 795 -19.02 -19.29 -30.86
CA GLY A 795 -18.99 -20.44 -31.81
C GLY A 795 -17.68 -20.57 -32.61
N GLN A 796 -16.65 -19.82 -32.26
CA GLN A 796 -15.32 -19.78 -32.91
C GLN A 796 -14.23 -20.46 -32.06
N ALA A 797 -14.62 -21.45 -31.25
CA ALA A 797 -13.73 -22.06 -30.28
C ALA A 797 -12.63 -22.90 -30.92
N ASN A 798 -11.39 -22.71 -30.45
CA ASN A 798 -10.32 -23.66 -30.63
C ASN A 798 -10.52 -24.81 -29.61
N VAL A 799 -10.86 -26.05 -30.09
CA VAL A 799 -11.19 -27.18 -29.24
C VAL A 799 -10.14 -27.47 -28.16
N PRO A 800 -8.82 -27.55 -28.46
CA PRO A 800 -7.78 -27.74 -27.43
C PRO A 800 -7.76 -26.59 -26.39
N GLY A 801 -7.92 -25.32 -26.81
CA GLY A 801 -7.95 -24.16 -25.93
C GLY A 801 -9.18 -24.18 -25.02
N ALA A 802 -10.36 -24.49 -25.52
CA ALA A 802 -11.58 -24.62 -24.73
C ALA A 802 -11.45 -25.72 -23.66
N ILE A 803 -10.90 -26.88 -24.01
CA ILE A 803 -10.64 -27.96 -23.06
C ILE A 803 -9.69 -27.52 -21.96
N ALA A 804 -8.59 -26.82 -22.32
CA ALA A 804 -7.65 -26.29 -21.36
C ALA A 804 -8.32 -25.27 -20.41
N ALA A 805 -9.15 -24.38 -20.94
CA ALA A 805 -9.90 -23.41 -20.14
C ALA A 805 -10.87 -24.09 -19.15
N PHE A 806 -11.61 -25.14 -19.58
CA PHE A 806 -12.47 -25.89 -18.69
C PHE A 806 -11.71 -26.64 -17.60
N ILE A 807 -10.55 -27.23 -17.92
CA ILE A 807 -9.70 -27.89 -16.93
C ILE A 807 -9.20 -26.89 -15.90
N LEU A 808 -8.71 -25.72 -16.33
CA LEU A 808 -8.24 -24.68 -15.45
C LEU A 808 -9.36 -24.09 -14.58
N LEU A 809 -10.53 -23.84 -15.17
CA LEU A 809 -11.71 -23.39 -14.44
C LEU A 809 -12.15 -24.42 -13.39
N ALA A 810 -12.22 -25.68 -13.76
CA ALA A 810 -12.54 -26.78 -12.85
C ALA A 810 -11.50 -26.90 -11.72
N ALA A 811 -10.22 -26.72 -12.04
CA ALA A 811 -9.14 -26.69 -11.05
C ALA A 811 -9.29 -25.51 -10.09
N LEU A 812 -9.59 -24.30 -10.58
CA LEU A 812 -9.87 -23.13 -9.75
C LEU A 812 -11.06 -23.36 -8.84
N ILE A 813 -12.19 -23.85 -9.38
CA ILE A 813 -13.38 -24.17 -8.59
C ILE A 813 -13.06 -25.24 -7.54
N TYR A 814 -12.33 -26.28 -7.91
CA TYR A 814 -11.89 -27.30 -6.96
C TYR A 814 -11.05 -26.71 -5.82
N LEU A 815 -10.08 -25.83 -6.13
CA LEU A 815 -9.26 -25.17 -5.13
C LEU A 815 -10.09 -24.26 -4.21
N LEU A 816 -11.14 -23.63 -4.73
CA LEU A 816 -12.06 -22.79 -3.95
C LEU A 816 -12.97 -23.62 -3.04
N VAL A 817 -13.50 -24.76 -3.52
CA VAL A 817 -14.52 -25.55 -2.83
C VAL A 817 -13.90 -26.60 -1.90
N ARG A 818 -12.71 -27.14 -2.21
CA ARG A 818 -12.05 -28.14 -1.36
C ARG A 818 -11.95 -27.66 0.08
N LYS A 819 -12.22 -28.53 1.04
CA LYS A 819 -11.96 -28.26 2.45
C LYS A 819 -10.46 -28.01 2.66
N ASN A 820 -10.13 -27.12 3.60
CA ASN A 820 -8.73 -26.85 3.92
C ASN A 820 -8.07 -28.14 4.46
N PRO A 821 -7.10 -28.73 3.76
CA PRO A 821 -6.48 -29.98 4.19
C PRO A 821 -5.65 -29.82 5.49
N TYR A 822 -5.30 -28.58 5.84
CA TYR A 822 -4.47 -28.25 7.00
C TYR A 822 -5.28 -27.82 8.23
N GLU A 823 -6.59 -27.58 8.09
CA GLU A 823 -7.52 -27.30 9.19
C GLU A 823 -7.67 -28.51 10.13
N LYS A 824 -7.57 -29.74 9.58
CA LYS A 824 -7.55 -30.99 10.34
C LYS A 824 -6.25 -31.22 11.13
N SER A 825 -5.11 -30.61 10.72
CA SER A 825 -3.88 -30.71 11.51
C SER A 825 -3.90 -29.82 12.75
N VAL A 826 -4.63 -28.72 12.73
CA VAL A 826 -4.87 -27.88 13.90
C VAL A 826 -5.94 -28.52 14.81
N GLN A 827 -7.04 -29.02 14.28
CA GLN A 827 -8.04 -29.82 15.01
C GLN A 827 -7.58 -31.27 15.31
N GLY A 828 -6.65 -31.78 14.56
CA GLY A 828 -6.06 -33.11 14.79
C GLY A 828 -4.95 -33.08 15.82
N THR A 829 -4.28 -31.93 16.02
CA THR A 829 -3.41 -31.69 17.17
C THR A 829 -4.27 -31.46 18.43
N GLN A 830 -5.45 -30.86 18.32
CA GLN A 830 -6.46 -30.82 19.39
C GLN A 830 -7.19 -32.15 19.59
N LYS A 831 -7.35 -33.03 18.57
CA LYS A 831 -7.96 -34.37 18.71
C LYS A 831 -6.95 -35.52 18.87
N ALA A 832 -5.66 -35.33 18.65
CA ALA A 832 -4.62 -36.30 18.99
C ALA A 832 -4.01 -36.05 20.36
N SER A 833 -4.43 -34.99 21.03
CA SER A 833 -4.20 -34.71 22.45
C SER A 833 -5.47 -34.98 23.31
N VAL A 834 -6.41 -35.80 22.77
CA VAL A 834 -7.48 -36.40 23.57
C VAL A 834 -7.20 -37.88 23.76
#